data_812ae27b65c798d1346a471bb6207d9d
#
_entry.id   812ae27b65c798d1346a471bb6207d9d
#
_cell.length_a   1.000
_cell.length_b   1.000
_cell.length_c   1.000
_cell.angle_alpha   90.00
_cell.angle_beta   90.00
_cell.angle_gamma   90.00
#
_symmetry.space_group_name_H-M   'P 1'
#
loop_
_entity.id
_entity.type
_entity.pdbx_description
1 polymer ?
#
loop_
_entity_poly.entity_id
_entity_poly.type
_entity_poly.pdbx_seq_one_letter_code
_entity_poly.pdbx_strand_id
1 'polypeptide(L)'
;MQNKGFVKVFAVLLTLVCVFYLSFSFVTRHYTSKAKEIANGDLQVEQDYLDSLSNEKVWLGNWTLKDCREMEISLGLDLKGGMNVILEVSVPDVIKALADNKSDEAFNTALAEAAKQAVNSQEDVITLFIREYLKTAPDAKLATIFATQQLKEKVNHMSSNAEVEKVLREEVKAAVENSFNVLRTRIDRFGVVQPNIQSMEDKMGRIMVELPGIKEPERVRKLLQGSANLEFWETYTAREVLPALQAADAKLRTVLAEQAPAEKAEETQAPAAEKAVNAADSLAAALKGNTAEKEEANLEELKKQYPLLSILQLNSSGQGPVVGYANYKDTAEINKLLAMPEVKAELPRDLSLKWGVSAAEFDKKKQIFELYSIKVTERNGKAPLEGDVITDAKDEFSQYSKPIVTMAMNNDGARRWAQLTKQNIGRAIAIVLDNYVYSAPNVNSEISGGRSEISGNFTPEQTKDLANVLKSGKMPAPAHIVQEDIVGPSLGQASINAGIFSFVVALVLLMVYMCAMYGFIPGMVANGALFLNFFFTLGILSSFQAALTMSGIAGMVLSLGMAVDANVLIYERTKEELRSGKGVKKALADGYSNAFSAIFDSNLTSIITGIILFNFGTGPIRGFATTLIIGILCSFFTAVFLTRLVYEHYMGKDKWLNLTFTTGISKNLMQNVHYNFM
;
A
#
# COMPACT_ATOMS: atom_id res chain seq x y z
N MET A 1 29.05 -18.12 39.36
CA MET A 1 28.85 -16.86 38.59
C MET A 1 29.49 -15.70 39.34
N GLN A 2 30.44 -15.00 38.72
CA GLN A 2 31.10 -13.82 39.30
C GLN A 2 30.16 -12.59 39.38
N ASN A 3 29.07 -12.54 38.56
CA ASN A 3 28.16 -11.37 38.48
C ASN A 3 26.68 -11.73 38.70
N LYS A 4 26.33 -12.42 39.78
CA LYS A 4 24.92 -12.78 40.09
C LYS A 4 24.00 -11.53 40.18
N GLY A 5 24.52 -10.40 40.69
CA GLY A 5 23.79 -9.16 40.80
C GLY A 5 23.36 -8.60 39.46
N PHE A 6 24.25 -8.59 38.48
CA PHE A 6 23.99 -8.12 37.12
C PHE A 6 22.88 -8.91 36.42
N VAL A 7 22.94 -10.25 36.48
CA VAL A 7 21.91 -11.11 35.86
C VAL A 7 20.54 -10.88 36.49
N LYS A 8 20.46 -10.70 37.83
CA LYS A 8 19.18 -10.39 38.49
C LYS A 8 18.64 -9.03 38.05
N VAL A 9 19.46 -7.99 38.07
CA VAL A 9 19.04 -6.65 37.66
C VAL A 9 18.58 -6.66 36.19
N PHE A 10 19.35 -7.30 35.31
CA PHE A 10 18.99 -7.43 33.90
C PHE A 10 17.67 -8.18 33.70
N ALA A 11 17.48 -9.31 34.39
CA ALA A 11 16.23 -10.08 34.31
C ALA A 11 15.01 -9.28 34.77
N VAL A 12 15.13 -8.52 35.89
CA VAL A 12 14.07 -7.66 36.40
C VAL A 12 13.76 -6.54 35.40
N LEU A 13 14.79 -5.88 34.89
CA LEU A 13 14.63 -4.79 33.92
C LEU A 13 13.98 -5.29 32.64
N LEU A 14 14.44 -6.42 32.09
CA LEU A 14 13.85 -7.03 30.91
C LEU A 14 12.37 -7.41 31.14
N THR A 15 12.06 -7.96 32.33
CA THR A 15 10.67 -8.31 32.69
C THR A 15 9.80 -7.06 32.75
N LEU A 16 10.29 -5.96 33.35
CA LEU A 16 9.55 -4.70 33.42
C LEU A 16 9.29 -4.12 32.02
N VAL A 17 10.29 -4.14 31.15
CA VAL A 17 10.15 -3.70 29.76
C VAL A 17 9.12 -4.55 29.01
N CYS A 18 9.19 -5.89 29.12
CA CYS A 18 8.23 -6.78 28.49
C CYS A 18 6.79 -6.57 29.03
N VAL A 19 6.62 -6.42 30.34
CA VAL A 19 5.31 -6.11 30.94
C VAL A 19 4.76 -4.79 30.42
N PHE A 20 5.61 -3.77 30.33
CA PHE A 20 5.21 -2.46 29.83
C PHE A 20 4.71 -2.54 28.39
N TYR A 21 5.47 -3.12 27.46
CA TYR A 21 5.05 -3.24 26.06
C TYR A 21 3.84 -4.15 25.86
N LEU A 22 3.77 -5.28 26.55
CA LEU A 22 2.62 -6.19 26.47
C LEU A 22 1.35 -5.56 27.05
N SER A 23 1.47 -4.60 27.98
CA SER A 23 0.31 -3.93 28.56
C SER A 23 -0.49 -3.12 27.54
N PHE A 24 0.15 -2.59 26.49
CA PHE A 24 -0.55 -1.89 25.41
C PHE A 24 -1.56 -2.80 24.70
N SER A 25 -1.19 -4.05 24.42
CA SER A 25 -2.10 -5.04 23.80
C SER A 25 -3.30 -5.39 24.69
N PHE A 26 -3.17 -5.33 26.01
CA PHE A 26 -4.30 -5.51 26.91
C PHE A 26 -5.25 -4.31 26.90
N VAL A 27 -4.70 -3.09 26.87
CA VAL A 27 -5.50 -1.86 26.82
C VAL A 27 -6.29 -1.80 25.51
N THR A 28 -5.63 -2.00 24.36
CA THR A 28 -6.29 -1.96 23.05
C THR A 28 -7.36 -3.04 22.91
N ARG A 29 -7.09 -4.26 23.40
CA ARG A 29 -8.07 -5.35 23.41
C ARG A 29 -9.29 -5.02 24.25
N HIS A 30 -9.10 -4.37 25.42
CA HIS A 30 -10.21 -3.96 26.29
C HIS A 30 -11.15 -2.98 25.59
N TYR A 31 -10.59 -1.91 24.98
CA TYR A 31 -11.39 -0.91 24.27
C TYR A 31 -12.01 -1.44 22.99
N THR A 32 -11.33 -2.31 22.24
CA THR A 32 -11.88 -2.97 21.06
C THR A 32 -13.03 -3.92 21.41
N SER A 33 -12.92 -4.68 22.52
CA SER A 33 -14.00 -5.54 22.99
C SER A 33 -15.23 -4.73 23.39
N LYS A 34 -15.02 -3.60 24.08
CA LYS A 34 -16.09 -2.68 24.48
C LYS A 34 -16.74 -2.01 23.27
N ALA A 35 -15.98 -1.65 22.26
CA ALA A 35 -16.50 -1.10 21.01
C ALA A 35 -17.41 -2.10 20.28
N LYS A 36 -17.02 -3.37 20.21
CA LYS A 36 -17.83 -4.44 19.62
C LYS A 36 -19.14 -4.69 20.38
N GLU A 37 -19.10 -4.60 21.69
CA GLU A 37 -20.27 -4.75 22.55
C GLU A 37 -21.27 -3.60 22.31
N ILE A 38 -20.80 -2.35 22.20
CA ILE A 38 -21.62 -1.17 21.90
C ILE A 38 -22.18 -1.21 20.48
N ALA A 39 -21.38 -1.66 19.53
CA ALA A 39 -21.72 -1.67 18.11
C ALA A 39 -22.76 -2.74 17.73
N ASN A 40 -22.96 -3.77 18.55
CA ASN A 40 -23.94 -4.86 18.29
C ASN A 40 -23.86 -5.45 16.85
N GLY A 41 -22.66 -5.45 16.25
CA GLY A 41 -22.43 -5.93 14.87
C GLY A 41 -22.41 -4.86 13.78
N ASP A 42 -22.70 -3.60 14.11
CA ASP A 42 -22.55 -2.48 13.17
C ASP A 42 -21.10 -1.99 13.17
N LEU A 43 -20.43 -2.20 12.02
CA LEU A 43 -19.01 -1.86 11.85
C LEU A 43 -18.75 -0.36 11.88
N GLN A 44 -19.73 0.45 11.49
CA GLN A 44 -19.57 1.90 11.45
C GLN A 44 -19.61 2.49 12.86
N VAL A 45 -20.54 2.02 13.69
CA VAL A 45 -20.65 2.40 15.11
C VAL A 45 -19.39 1.96 15.89
N GLU A 46 -18.83 0.77 15.58
CA GLU A 46 -17.57 0.30 16.17
C GLU A 46 -16.43 1.28 15.84
N GLN A 47 -16.31 1.69 14.58
CA GLN A 47 -15.25 2.61 14.14
C GLN A 47 -15.43 4.00 14.75
N ASP A 48 -16.62 4.58 14.69
CA ASP A 48 -16.92 5.92 15.24
C ASP A 48 -16.60 5.99 16.74
N TYR A 49 -16.94 4.94 17.49
CA TYR A 49 -16.61 4.85 18.91
C TYR A 49 -15.08 4.81 19.15
N LEU A 50 -14.36 4.02 18.35
CA LEU A 50 -12.91 3.91 18.47
C LEU A 50 -12.18 5.18 18.00
N ASP A 51 -12.72 5.87 17.02
CA ASP A 51 -12.19 7.14 16.51
C ASP A 51 -12.45 8.28 17.51
N SER A 52 -13.61 8.30 18.19
CA SER A 52 -13.89 9.27 19.24
C SER A 52 -12.90 9.17 20.42
N LEU A 53 -12.44 7.96 20.73
CA LEU A 53 -11.46 7.70 21.79
C LEU A 53 -10.00 7.80 21.34
N SER A 54 -9.75 7.94 20.03
CA SER A 54 -8.39 7.84 19.47
C SER A 54 -7.39 8.80 20.09
N ASN A 55 -7.83 10.03 20.42
CA ASN A 55 -7.03 11.08 21.02
C ASN A 55 -7.18 11.17 22.55
N GLU A 56 -8.01 10.33 23.16
CA GLU A 56 -8.16 10.30 24.60
C GLU A 56 -7.01 9.54 25.27
N LYS A 57 -6.53 10.05 26.41
CA LYS A 57 -5.47 9.43 27.20
C LYS A 57 -6.03 8.26 28.00
N VAL A 58 -5.79 7.05 27.53
CA VAL A 58 -6.38 5.81 28.09
C VAL A 58 -5.42 4.99 28.94
N TRP A 59 -4.10 5.24 28.86
CA TRP A 59 -3.09 4.47 29.57
C TRP A 59 -2.06 5.34 30.28
N LEU A 60 -1.80 5.07 31.58
CA LEU A 60 -0.86 5.78 32.45
C LEU A 60 -0.95 7.32 32.39
N GLY A 61 -2.10 7.87 31.95
CA GLY A 61 -2.35 9.31 31.87
C GLY A 61 -1.60 10.06 30.76
N ASN A 62 -0.69 9.39 30.02
CA ASN A 62 0.13 10.00 28.99
C ASN A 62 -0.11 9.41 27.58
N TRP A 63 -0.59 8.19 27.48
CA TRP A 63 -0.73 7.45 26.22
C TRP A 63 -2.18 7.48 25.73
N THR A 64 -2.37 7.91 24.48
CA THR A 64 -3.68 7.90 23.81
C THR A 64 -4.03 6.49 23.30
N LEU A 65 -5.30 6.25 22.95
CA LEU A 65 -5.68 4.97 22.36
C LEU A 65 -4.96 4.72 21.03
N LYS A 66 -4.69 5.78 20.27
CA LYS A 66 -3.89 5.73 19.04
C LYS A 66 -2.47 5.27 19.34
N ASP A 67 -1.79 5.88 20.31
CA ASP A 67 -0.44 5.48 20.71
C ASP A 67 -0.40 4.03 21.20
N CYS A 68 -1.42 3.60 21.96
CA CYS A 68 -1.52 2.21 22.41
C CYS A 68 -1.66 1.22 21.24
N ARG A 69 -2.40 1.58 20.19
CA ARG A 69 -2.54 0.77 18.98
C ARG A 69 -1.26 0.69 18.16
N GLU A 70 -0.48 1.77 18.14
CA GLU A 70 0.82 1.79 17.46
C GLU A 70 1.86 0.93 18.20
N MET A 71 1.73 0.79 19.54
CA MET A 71 2.65 0.03 20.39
C MET A 71 2.19 -1.40 20.70
N GLU A 72 0.98 -1.82 20.30
CA GLU A 72 0.52 -3.18 20.51
C GLU A 72 1.30 -4.19 19.64
N ILE A 73 1.16 -5.49 19.94
CA ILE A 73 1.72 -6.53 19.08
C ILE A 73 1.09 -6.44 17.70
N SER A 74 1.91 -6.12 16.70
CA SER A 74 1.49 -6.11 15.31
C SER A 74 1.17 -7.53 14.85
N LEU A 75 -0.01 -7.73 14.24
CA LEU A 75 -0.38 -8.98 13.58
C LEU A 75 -0.17 -8.82 12.07
N GLY A 76 0.56 -9.75 11.48
CA GLY A 76 0.80 -9.77 10.03
C GLY A 76 -0.47 -10.04 9.23
N LEU A 77 -0.35 -9.88 7.93
CA LEU A 77 -1.43 -10.06 6.95
C LEU A 77 -2.14 -11.43 7.09
N ASP A 78 -1.35 -12.49 7.29
CA ASP A 78 -1.83 -13.88 7.41
C ASP A 78 -2.76 -14.10 8.60
N LEU A 79 -2.63 -13.27 9.65
CA LEU A 79 -3.40 -13.39 10.88
C LEU A 79 -4.56 -12.40 10.95
N LYS A 80 -4.36 -11.16 10.54
CA LYS A 80 -5.37 -10.10 10.62
C LYS A 80 -6.25 -10.02 9.38
N GLY A 81 -5.82 -10.66 8.29
CA GLY A 81 -6.34 -10.43 6.95
C GLY A 81 -5.88 -9.08 6.44
N GLY A 82 -6.28 -8.71 5.23
CA GLY A 82 -5.93 -7.43 4.61
C GLY A 82 -5.43 -7.62 3.18
N MET A 83 -4.54 -6.74 2.75
CA MET A 83 -4.08 -6.64 1.37
C MET A 83 -2.57 -6.52 1.31
N ASN A 84 -1.93 -7.31 0.44
CA ASN A 84 -0.53 -7.16 0.04
C ASN A 84 -0.49 -6.71 -1.41
N VAL A 85 0.24 -5.64 -1.69
CA VAL A 85 0.34 -5.05 -3.02
C VAL A 85 1.81 -4.84 -3.37
N ILE A 86 2.20 -5.30 -4.54
CA ILE A 86 3.47 -4.92 -5.15
C ILE A 86 3.19 -3.83 -6.17
N LEU A 87 3.70 -2.63 -5.89
CA LEU A 87 3.64 -1.48 -6.77
C LEU A 87 4.93 -1.38 -7.57
N GLU A 88 4.84 -0.99 -8.82
CA GLU A 88 5.98 -0.65 -9.67
C GLU A 88 5.82 0.80 -10.13
N VAL A 89 6.76 1.66 -9.75
CA VAL A 89 6.84 3.04 -10.23
C VAL A 89 7.29 3.01 -11.68
N SER A 90 6.55 3.67 -12.55
CA SER A 90 6.84 3.69 -13.99
C SER A 90 8.14 4.42 -14.30
N VAL A 91 9.24 3.68 -14.39
CA VAL A 91 10.55 4.23 -14.82
C VAL A 91 10.48 4.86 -16.22
N PRO A 92 9.76 4.28 -17.20
CA PRO A 92 9.57 4.94 -18.50
C PRO A 92 8.94 6.33 -18.38
N ASP A 93 7.95 6.52 -17.50
CA ASP A 93 7.31 7.82 -17.33
C ASP A 93 8.24 8.83 -16.62
N VAL A 94 9.09 8.36 -15.70
CA VAL A 94 10.16 9.20 -15.12
C VAL A 94 11.11 9.69 -16.21
N ILE A 95 11.60 8.80 -17.07
CA ILE A 95 12.52 9.15 -18.17
C ILE A 95 11.85 10.13 -19.12
N LYS A 96 10.56 9.92 -19.44
CA LYS A 96 9.79 10.83 -20.29
C LYS A 96 9.59 12.22 -19.66
N ALA A 97 9.34 12.27 -18.35
CA ALA A 97 9.23 13.53 -17.61
C ALA A 97 10.57 14.29 -17.58
N LEU A 98 11.69 13.60 -17.37
CA LEU A 98 13.05 14.19 -17.41
C LEU A 98 13.42 14.74 -18.79
N ALA A 99 12.87 14.18 -19.86
CA ALA A 99 12.98 14.67 -21.23
C ALA A 99 12.02 15.83 -21.55
N ASP A 100 11.33 16.39 -20.56
CA ASP A 100 10.31 17.45 -20.69
C ASP A 100 9.19 17.11 -21.68
N ASN A 101 8.78 15.83 -21.71
CA ASN A 101 7.74 15.28 -22.58
C ASN A 101 7.95 15.55 -24.08
N LYS A 102 9.20 15.59 -24.54
CA LYS A 102 9.53 15.82 -25.95
C LYS A 102 8.86 14.78 -26.83
N SER A 103 8.32 15.23 -27.97
CA SER A 103 7.62 14.37 -28.95
C SER A 103 8.58 13.84 -30.03
N ASP A 104 9.77 13.40 -29.66
CA ASP A 104 10.69 12.74 -30.58
C ASP A 104 10.21 11.30 -30.81
N GLU A 105 9.93 10.95 -32.08
CA GLU A 105 9.40 9.63 -32.47
C GLU A 105 10.40 8.52 -32.15
N ALA A 106 11.70 8.74 -32.40
CA ALA A 106 12.75 7.78 -32.09
C ALA A 106 12.86 7.54 -30.58
N PHE A 107 12.77 8.60 -29.75
CA PHE A 107 12.78 8.52 -28.31
C PHE A 107 11.57 7.73 -27.79
N ASN A 108 10.36 8.06 -28.25
CA ASN A 108 9.13 7.42 -27.78
C ASN A 108 9.08 5.93 -28.19
N THR A 109 9.53 5.60 -29.41
CA THR A 109 9.60 4.22 -29.89
C THR A 109 10.62 3.40 -29.11
N ALA A 110 11.82 3.94 -28.88
CA ALA A 110 12.84 3.26 -28.08
C ALA A 110 12.40 3.04 -26.62
N LEU A 111 11.73 4.01 -26.02
CA LEU A 111 11.22 3.92 -24.65
C LEU A 111 10.09 2.89 -24.53
N ALA A 112 9.17 2.84 -25.51
CA ALA A 112 8.10 1.86 -25.54
C ALA A 112 8.63 0.42 -25.74
N GLU A 113 9.65 0.25 -26.60
CA GLU A 113 10.27 -1.05 -26.82
C GLU A 113 11.09 -1.51 -25.60
N ALA A 114 11.82 -0.61 -24.96
CA ALA A 114 12.52 -0.88 -23.71
C ALA A 114 11.55 -1.31 -22.59
N ALA A 115 10.40 -0.66 -22.47
CA ALA A 115 9.37 -1.01 -21.50
C ALA A 115 8.82 -2.42 -21.74
N LYS A 116 8.59 -2.82 -23.00
CA LYS A 116 8.15 -4.17 -23.35
C LYS A 116 9.20 -5.23 -23.02
N GLN A 117 10.47 -4.95 -23.36
CA GLN A 117 11.58 -5.89 -23.10
C GLN A 117 11.84 -6.05 -21.58
N ALA A 118 11.67 -4.99 -20.78
CA ALA A 118 11.87 -5.02 -19.33
C ALA A 118 10.92 -5.98 -18.60
N VAL A 119 9.76 -6.31 -19.17
CA VAL A 119 8.83 -7.28 -18.58
C VAL A 119 9.45 -8.68 -18.49
N ASN A 120 10.25 -9.07 -19.50
CA ASN A 120 10.83 -10.41 -19.63
C ASN A 120 12.36 -10.43 -19.42
N SER A 121 12.98 -9.29 -19.11
CA SER A 121 14.43 -9.14 -18.93
C SER A 121 14.78 -8.88 -17.46
N GLN A 122 15.98 -9.32 -17.07
CA GLN A 122 16.59 -8.91 -15.79
C GLN A 122 17.37 -7.60 -15.91
N GLU A 123 17.57 -7.07 -17.14
CA GLU A 123 18.21 -5.78 -17.35
C GLU A 123 17.27 -4.63 -16.97
N ASP A 124 17.82 -3.55 -16.46
CA ASP A 124 17.05 -2.37 -16.10
C ASP A 124 16.57 -1.58 -17.33
N VAL A 125 15.44 -0.87 -17.16
CA VAL A 125 14.79 -0.10 -18.23
C VAL A 125 15.71 0.95 -18.84
N ILE A 126 16.62 1.55 -18.06
CA ILE A 126 17.53 2.60 -18.54
C ILE A 126 18.54 2.01 -19.53
N THR A 127 19.13 0.86 -19.19
CA THR A 127 20.05 0.14 -20.08
C THR A 127 19.35 -0.28 -21.38
N LEU A 128 18.14 -0.85 -21.25
CA LEU A 128 17.33 -1.25 -22.41
C LEU A 128 16.97 -0.05 -23.28
N PHE A 129 16.55 1.05 -22.70
CA PHE A 129 16.21 2.29 -23.41
C PHE A 129 17.40 2.86 -24.19
N ILE A 130 18.56 2.99 -23.54
CA ILE A 130 19.76 3.51 -24.20
C ILE A 130 20.18 2.62 -25.37
N ARG A 131 20.11 1.30 -25.19
CA ARG A 131 20.42 0.34 -26.24
C ARG A 131 19.48 0.47 -27.43
N GLU A 132 18.17 0.52 -27.21
CA GLU A 132 17.17 0.65 -28.27
C GLU A 132 17.22 2.04 -28.94
N TYR A 133 17.49 3.09 -28.18
CA TYR A 133 17.64 4.43 -28.73
C TYR A 133 18.86 4.56 -29.65
N LEU A 134 20.02 4.03 -29.24
CA LEU A 134 21.23 4.02 -30.06
C LEU A 134 21.15 3.08 -31.28
N LYS A 135 20.29 2.06 -31.27
CA LYS A 135 19.99 1.25 -32.47
C LYS A 135 19.22 2.06 -33.51
N THR A 136 18.24 2.85 -33.06
CA THR A 136 17.40 3.65 -33.92
C THR A 136 18.13 4.88 -34.44
N ALA A 137 19.03 5.47 -33.65
CA ALA A 137 19.79 6.65 -33.96
C ALA A 137 21.26 6.51 -33.49
N PRO A 138 22.14 5.83 -34.24
CA PRO A 138 23.52 5.49 -33.81
C PRO A 138 24.41 6.69 -33.46
N ASP A 139 24.20 7.83 -34.13
CA ASP A 139 24.97 9.05 -33.94
C ASP A 139 24.31 10.05 -32.97
N ALA A 140 23.19 9.68 -32.37
CA ALA A 140 22.44 10.57 -31.49
C ALA A 140 23.12 10.72 -30.13
N LYS A 141 23.18 11.95 -29.65
CA LYS A 141 23.64 12.30 -28.31
C LYS A 141 22.44 12.37 -27.38
N LEU A 142 22.44 11.57 -26.32
CA LEU A 142 21.42 11.64 -25.26
C LEU A 142 21.30 13.04 -24.67
N ALA A 143 22.39 13.79 -24.63
CA ALA A 143 22.40 15.18 -24.17
C ALA A 143 21.43 16.11 -24.94
N THR A 144 21.11 15.82 -26.21
CA THR A 144 20.14 16.63 -26.98
C THR A 144 18.70 16.49 -26.46
N ILE A 145 18.38 15.36 -25.85
CA ILE A 145 17.08 15.08 -25.25
C ILE A 145 17.04 15.58 -23.81
N PHE A 146 18.08 15.25 -23.03
CA PHE A 146 18.09 15.44 -21.58
C PHE A 146 18.75 16.76 -21.10
N ALA A 147 19.27 17.64 -21.99
CA ALA A 147 19.66 18.97 -21.61
C ALA A 147 18.42 19.87 -21.40
N THR A 148 17.58 19.49 -20.44
CA THR A 148 16.34 20.19 -20.07
C THR A 148 16.60 21.23 -18.98
N GLN A 149 15.63 22.10 -18.74
CA GLN A 149 15.71 23.12 -17.67
C GLN A 149 15.91 22.43 -16.29
N GLN A 150 15.33 21.27 -16.10
CA GLN A 150 15.39 20.47 -14.86
C GLN A 150 16.79 19.92 -14.62
N LEU A 151 17.49 19.49 -15.67
CA LEU A 151 18.81 18.85 -15.60
C LEU A 151 19.96 19.80 -15.95
N LYS A 152 19.69 21.10 -16.12
CA LYS A 152 20.65 22.10 -16.61
C LYS A 152 21.97 22.18 -15.84
N GLU A 153 21.94 21.88 -14.52
CA GLU A 153 23.14 21.88 -13.69
C GLU A 153 23.97 20.59 -13.83
N LYS A 154 23.34 19.48 -14.27
CA LYS A 154 23.95 18.15 -14.34
C LYS A 154 24.24 17.69 -15.76
N VAL A 155 23.45 18.13 -16.75
CA VAL A 155 23.56 17.75 -18.17
C VAL A 155 23.61 19.00 -19.04
N ASN A 156 24.65 19.09 -19.88
CA ASN A 156 24.75 20.11 -20.90
C ASN A 156 24.86 19.47 -22.30
N HIS A 157 24.70 20.23 -23.36
CA HIS A 157 24.75 19.71 -24.74
C HIS A 157 26.10 19.07 -25.16
N MET A 158 27.15 19.25 -24.35
CA MET A 158 28.47 18.64 -24.55
C MET A 158 28.67 17.35 -23.75
N SER A 159 27.75 17.00 -22.84
CA SER A 159 27.85 15.82 -22.01
C SER A 159 27.85 14.54 -22.86
N SER A 160 28.70 13.59 -22.48
CA SER A 160 28.77 12.27 -23.10
C SER A 160 27.54 11.40 -22.75
N ASN A 161 27.25 10.40 -23.58
CA ASN A 161 26.15 9.49 -23.31
C ASN A 161 26.30 8.75 -21.96
N ALA A 162 27.55 8.41 -21.56
CA ALA A 162 27.82 7.77 -20.26
C ALA A 162 27.55 8.70 -19.07
N GLU A 163 27.88 10.00 -19.19
CA GLU A 163 27.55 10.99 -18.15
C GLU A 163 26.05 11.17 -18.03
N VAL A 164 25.33 11.26 -19.17
CA VAL A 164 23.86 11.36 -19.16
C VAL A 164 23.22 10.12 -18.55
N GLU A 165 23.70 8.91 -18.89
CA GLU A 165 23.24 7.67 -18.29
C GLU A 165 23.40 7.68 -16.76
N LYS A 166 24.55 8.10 -16.25
CA LYS A 166 24.79 8.19 -14.80
C LYS A 166 23.78 9.14 -14.14
N VAL A 167 23.57 10.32 -14.72
CA VAL A 167 22.60 11.30 -14.21
C VAL A 167 21.19 10.73 -14.25
N LEU A 168 20.80 10.06 -15.33
CA LEU A 168 19.48 9.42 -15.43
C LEU A 168 19.26 8.38 -14.33
N ARG A 169 20.27 7.55 -14.03
CA ARG A 169 20.19 6.56 -12.95
C ARG A 169 20.00 7.21 -11.58
N GLU A 170 20.74 8.29 -11.31
CA GLU A 170 20.62 9.06 -10.07
C GLU A 170 19.23 9.71 -9.94
N GLU A 171 18.72 10.34 -11.01
CA GLU A 171 17.40 10.98 -10.99
C GLU A 171 16.24 9.99 -10.91
N VAL A 172 16.33 8.85 -11.61
CA VAL A 172 15.32 7.80 -11.51
C VAL A 172 15.31 7.20 -10.11
N LYS A 173 16.49 6.96 -9.51
CA LYS A 173 16.56 6.49 -8.13
C LYS A 173 15.94 7.49 -7.16
N ALA A 174 16.24 8.78 -7.30
CA ALA A 174 15.65 9.86 -6.48
C ALA A 174 14.12 9.94 -6.67
N ALA A 175 13.62 9.78 -7.90
CA ALA A 175 12.19 9.77 -8.20
C ALA A 175 11.48 8.56 -7.54
N VAL A 176 12.09 7.37 -7.56
CA VAL A 176 11.57 6.16 -6.89
C VAL A 176 11.55 6.36 -5.37
N GLU A 177 12.62 6.87 -4.77
CA GLU A 177 12.68 7.18 -3.33
C GLU A 177 11.62 8.22 -2.93
N ASN A 178 11.42 9.24 -3.75
CA ASN A 178 10.37 10.24 -3.51
C ASN A 178 8.97 9.62 -3.61
N SER A 179 8.72 8.77 -4.62
CA SER A 179 7.45 8.02 -4.75
C SER A 179 7.20 7.12 -3.55
N PHE A 180 8.24 6.46 -3.03
CA PHE A 180 8.17 5.67 -1.80
C PHE A 180 7.73 6.52 -0.60
N ASN A 181 8.33 7.70 -0.41
CA ASN A 181 7.99 8.61 0.69
C ASN A 181 6.56 9.15 0.57
N VAL A 182 6.11 9.47 -0.65
CA VAL A 182 4.73 9.91 -0.92
C VAL A 182 3.74 8.79 -0.59
N LEU A 183 3.99 7.56 -1.06
CA LEU A 183 3.15 6.40 -0.77
C LEU A 183 3.08 6.11 0.73
N ARG A 184 4.23 6.14 1.42
CA ARG A 184 4.28 5.99 2.87
C ARG A 184 3.41 7.03 3.58
N THR A 185 3.57 8.29 3.22
CA THR A 185 2.79 9.39 3.80
C THR A 185 1.28 9.22 3.56
N ARG A 186 0.88 8.73 2.38
CA ARG A 186 -0.53 8.44 2.07
C ARG A 186 -1.09 7.32 2.92
N ILE A 187 -0.34 6.23 3.05
CA ILE A 187 -0.74 5.05 3.82
C ILE A 187 -0.87 5.38 5.31
N ASP A 188 0.12 6.11 5.87
CA ASP A 188 0.09 6.55 7.27
C ASP A 188 -1.15 7.41 7.59
N ARG A 189 -1.57 8.27 6.64
CA ARG A 189 -2.75 9.12 6.79
C ARG A 189 -4.07 8.40 6.56
N PHE A 190 -4.05 7.32 5.80
CA PHE A 190 -5.23 6.49 5.57
C PHE A 190 -5.71 5.79 6.84
N GLY A 191 -4.88 5.76 7.89
CA GLY A 191 -5.22 5.20 9.19
C GLY A 191 -5.05 3.69 9.27
N VAL A 192 -4.26 3.10 8.38
CA VAL A 192 -3.85 1.71 8.50
C VAL A 192 -2.91 1.57 9.68
N VAL A 193 -3.24 0.69 10.61
CA VAL A 193 -2.42 0.42 11.77
C VAL A 193 -1.25 -0.47 11.35
N GLN A 194 -0.03 0.03 11.51
CA GLN A 194 1.22 -0.69 11.27
C GLN A 194 1.36 -1.27 9.84
N PRO A 195 1.33 -0.42 8.80
CA PRO A 195 1.61 -0.87 7.45
C PRO A 195 3.08 -1.26 7.32
N ASN A 196 3.37 -2.30 6.54
CA ASN A 196 4.74 -2.66 6.20
C ASN A 196 5.02 -2.23 4.75
N ILE A 197 5.94 -1.29 4.57
CA ILE A 197 6.29 -0.74 3.26
C ILE A 197 7.78 -0.95 3.05
N GLN A 198 8.14 -1.69 2.00
CA GLN A 198 9.52 -2.05 1.69
C GLN A 198 9.83 -1.81 0.22
N SER A 199 11.00 -1.23 -0.08
CA SER A 199 11.56 -1.21 -1.42
C SER A 199 12.15 -2.58 -1.73
N MET A 200 11.85 -3.13 -2.90
CA MET A 200 12.38 -4.41 -3.36
C MET A 200 13.67 -4.17 -4.14
N GLU A 201 14.72 -4.92 -3.80
CA GLU A 201 16.04 -4.77 -4.42
C GLU A 201 16.16 -5.50 -5.77
N ASP A 202 15.24 -6.42 -6.07
CA ASP A 202 15.24 -7.26 -7.28
C ASP A 202 15.00 -6.47 -8.57
N LYS A 203 14.15 -5.44 -8.52
CA LYS A 203 13.88 -4.51 -9.62
C LYS A 203 13.74 -3.08 -9.11
N MET A 204 14.46 -2.16 -9.75
CA MET A 204 14.35 -0.73 -9.48
C MET A 204 12.92 -0.25 -9.68
N GLY A 205 12.35 0.41 -8.67
CA GLY A 205 10.99 0.97 -8.72
C GLY A 205 9.90 0.09 -8.11
N ARG A 206 10.21 -1.13 -7.64
CA ARG A 206 9.24 -1.97 -6.95
C ARG A 206 9.16 -1.69 -5.48
N ILE A 207 7.92 -1.57 -5.00
CA ILE A 207 7.58 -1.28 -3.61
C ILE A 207 6.53 -2.30 -3.17
N MET A 208 6.85 -3.07 -2.15
CA MET A 208 5.91 -3.96 -1.49
C MET A 208 5.21 -3.22 -0.36
N VAL A 209 3.89 -3.32 -0.33
CA VAL A 209 3.01 -2.66 0.64
C VAL A 209 2.08 -3.71 1.24
N GLU A 210 2.27 -4.01 2.52
CA GLU A 210 1.37 -4.89 3.27
C GLU A 210 0.49 -4.03 4.18
N LEU A 211 -0.81 -4.22 4.08
CA LEU A 211 -1.84 -3.43 4.78
C LEU A 211 -2.73 -4.36 5.60
N PRO A 212 -2.32 -4.71 6.83
CA PRO A 212 -3.10 -5.60 7.68
C PRO A 212 -4.42 -4.96 8.12
N GLY A 213 -5.50 -5.76 8.10
CA GLY A 213 -6.80 -5.38 8.63
C GLY A 213 -7.62 -4.42 7.75
N ILE A 214 -7.23 -4.21 6.50
CA ILE A 214 -8.02 -3.45 5.53
C ILE A 214 -9.32 -4.19 5.20
N LYS A 215 -10.43 -3.45 5.25
CA LYS A 215 -11.78 -3.95 4.92
C LYS A 215 -12.23 -3.57 3.51
N GLU A 216 -11.65 -2.50 2.92
CA GLU A 216 -12.03 -1.91 1.63
C GLU A 216 -10.85 -1.91 0.63
N PRO A 217 -10.53 -3.04 -0.02
CA PRO A 217 -9.39 -3.14 -0.95
C PRO A 217 -9.48 -2.17 -2.13
N GLU A 218 -10.70 -1.98 -2.68
CA GLU A 218 -10.94 -1.09 -3.83
C GLU A 218 -10.56 0.38 -3.54
N ARG A 219 -10.86 0.85 -2.35
CA ARG A 219 -10.52 2.20 -1.91
C ARG A 219 -9.01 2.37 -1.79
N VAL A 220 -8.35 1.38 -1.21
CA VAL A 220 -6.88 1.35 -1.10
C VAL A 220 -6.21 1.31 -2.46
N ARG A 221 -6.72 0.49 -3.38
CA ARG A 221 -6.20 0.40 -4.76
C ARG A 221 -6.21 1.75 -5.45
N LYS A 222 -7.32 2.48 -5.38
CA LYS A 222 -7.44 3.85 -5.94
C LYS A 222 -6.43 4.80 -5.31
N LEU A 223 -6.24 4.74 -4.00
CA LEU A 223 -5.31 5.59 -3.26
C LEU A 223 -3.84 5.31 -3.61
N LEU A 224 -3.47 4.06 -3.80
CA LEU A 224 -2.10 3.65 -4.12
C LEU A 224 -1.73 3.94 -5.58
N GLN A 225 -2.66 3.76 -6.52
CA GLN A 225 -2.43 4.01 -7.95
C GLN A 225 -2.55 5.49 -8.33
N GLY A 226 -3.27 6.30 -7.55
CA GLY A 226 -3.44 7.72 -7.83
C GLY A 226 -2.10 8.46 -7.82
N SER A 227 -1.78 9.17 -8.89
CA SER A 227 -0.54 9.98 -8.97
C SER A 227 -0.63 11.25 -8.13
N ALA A 228 -1.85 11.65 -7.73
CA ALA A 228 -2.19 12.94 -7.12
C ALA A 228 -1.76 14.14 -7.98
N ASN A 229 -1.85 13.98 -9.29
CA ASN A 229 -1.59 15.06 -10.21
C ASN A 229 -2.81 15.99 -10.24
N LEU A 230 -2.81 16.97 -9.32
CA LEU A 230 -3.84 18.01 -9.28
C LEU A 230 -3.51 19.10 -10.28
N GLU A 231 -4.50 19.47 -11.08
CA GLU A 231 -4.38 20.44 -12.15
C GLU A 231 -5.59 21.38 -12.12
N PHE A 232 -5.35 22.67 -12.33
CA PHE A 232 -6.40 23.68 -12.46
C PHE A 232 -6.42 24.18 -13.90
N TRP A 233 -7.54 23.97 -14.56
CA TRP A 233 -7.71 24.25 -15.97
C TRP A 233 -8.80 25.29 -16.22
N GLU A 234 -8.56 26.16 -17.20
CA GLU A 234 -9.62 26.94 -17.78
C GLU A 234 -10.62 26.05 -18.52
N THR A 235 -11.85 26.49 -18.66
CA THR A 235 -12.89 25.71 -19.34
C THR A 235 -13.51 26.48 -20.46
N TYR A 236 -14.01 25.75 -21.46
CA TYR A 236 -14.97 26.25 -22.43
C TYR A 236 -16.38 26.18 -21.84
N THR A 237 -17.28 27.01 -22.32
CA THR A 237 -18.71 26.80 -22.09
C THR A 237 -19.25 25.77 -23.08
N ALA A 238 -20.28 25.00 -22.70
CA ALA A 238 -20.89 24.03 -23.59
C ALA A 238 -21.33 24.68 -24.93
N ARG A 239 -21.86 25.93 -24.90
CA ARG A 239 -22.24 26.67 -26.10
C ARG A 239 -21.12 26.87 -27.09
N GLU A 240 -19.87 27.05 -26.62
CA GLU A 240 -18.70 27.25 -27.48
C GLU A 240 -18.28 25.95 -28.19
N VAL A 241 -18.52 24.77 -27.57
CA VAL A 241 -18.03 23.47 -28.07
C VAL A 241 -19.10 22.66 -28.81
N LEU A 242 -20.39 22.86 -28.51
CA LEU A 242 -21.49 22.14 -29.12
C LEU A 242 -21.45 22.10 -30.66
N PRO A 243 -21.19 23.23 -31.39
CA PRO A 243 -21.12 23.19 -32.85
C PRO A 243 -20.00 22.29 -33.38
N ALA A 244 -18.83 22.29 -32.69
CA ALA A 244 -17.70 21.44 -33.06
C ALA A 244 -18.00 19.94 -32.83
N LEU A 245 -18.70 19.60 -31.74
CA LEU A 245 -19.13 18.21 -31.49
C LEU A 245 -20.17 17.71 -32.53
N GLN A 246 -21.06 18.60 -32.96
CA GLN A 246 -22.01 18.28 -34.05
C GLN A 246 -21.29 18.08 -35.40
N ALA A 247 -20.30 18.92 -35.71
CA ALA A 247 -19.48 18.76 -36.91
C ALA A 247 -18.66 17.46 -36.85
N ALA A 248 -18.13 17.12 -35.68
CA ALA A 248 -17.41 15.87 -35.43
C ALA A 248 -18.29 14.64 -35.65
N ASP A 249 -19.55 14.64 -35.19
CA ASP A 249 -20.52 13.56 -35.43
C ASP A 249 -20.84 13.41 -36.91
N ALA A 250 -21.05 14.53 -37.63
CA ALA A 250 -21.28 14.52 -39.06
C ALA A 250 -20.06 13.95 -39.85
N LYS A 251 -18.85 14.28 -39.42
CA LYS A 251 -17.62 13.74 -40.00
C LYS A 251 -17.47 12.25 -39.73
N LEU A 252 -17.75 11.80 -38.48
CA LEU A 252 -17.74 10.38 -38.13
C LEU A 252 -18.69 9.56 -39.00
N ARG A 253 -19.85 10.07 -39.29
CA ARG A 253 -20.83 9.43 -40.17
C ARG A 253 -20.23 9.19 -41.55
N THR A 254 -19.49 10.14 -42.12
CA THR A 254 -18.85 9.96 -43.46
C THR A 254 -17.72 8.96 -43.40
N VAL A 255 -16.86 9.04 -42.41
CA VAL A 255 -15.69 8.14 -42.22
C VAL A 255 -16.14 6.68 -42.00
N LEU A 256 -17.14 6.46 -41.14
CA LEU A 256 -17.68 5.14 -40.86
C LEU A 256 -18.44 4.54 -42.09
N ALA A 257 -19.09 5.39 -42.88
CA ALA A 257 -19.72 4.96 -44.14
C ALA A 257 -18.69 4.57 -45.21
N GLU A 258 -17.52 5.20 -45.26
CA GLU A 258 -16.40 4.84 -46.15
C GLU A 258 -15.67 3.56 -45.70
N GLN A 259 -15.70 3.22 -44.41
CA GLN A 259 -15.08 2.00 -43.87
C GLN A 259 -16.00 0.78 -43.89
N ALA A 260 -17.30 0.94 -44.13
CA ALA A 260 -18.24 -0.15 -44.28
C ALA A 260 -18.08 -0.84 -45.64
N PRO A 261 -18.00 -2.19 -45.76
CA PRO A 261 -17.99 -2.90 -47.05
C PRO A 261 -19.26 -2.57 -47.82
N ALA A 262 -19.12 -2.23 -49.11
CA ALA A 262 -20.19 -1.77 -49.97
C ALA A 262 -21.31 -2.81 -50.13
N GLU A 263 -22.39 -2.67 -49.36
CA GLU A 263 -23.70 -3.21 -49.67
C GLU A 263 -24.66 -2.05 -49.93
N LYS A 264 -25.00 -1.93 -51.23
CA LYS A 264 -26.03 -1.11 -51.88
C LYS A 264 -26.69 0.02 -51.08
N ALA A 265 -26.30 1.23 -51.41
CA ALA A 265 -27.02 2.46 -51.05
C ALA A 265 -28.08 2.81 -52.14
N GLU A 266 -29.33 2.86 -51.75
CA GLU A 266 -30.36 3.63 -52.45
C GLU A 266 -30.37 5.08 -51.91
N GLU A 267 -30.21 6.01 -52.84
CA GLU A 267 -30.18 7.43 -52.62
C GLU A 267 -31.50 7.95 -52.00
N THR A 268 -31.41 8.68 -50.87
CA THR A 268 -32.43 9.65 -50.51
C THR A 268 -31.77 10.93 -50.03
N GLN A 269 -31.72 11.91 -50.91
CA GLN A 269 -31.34 13.29 -50.59
C GLN A 269 -32.46 13.96 -49.78
N ALA A 270 -32.11 14.56 -48.63
CA ALA A 270 -32.96 15.53 -47.95
C ALA A 270 -32.10 16.59 -47.19
N PRO A 271 -32.56 17.85 -47.12
CA PRO A 271 -31.72 19.01 -46.81
C PRO A 271 -31.42 19.13 -45.32
N ALA A 272 -30.14 19.29 -45.04
CA ALA A 272 -29.61 19.53 -43.71
C ALA A 272 -29.76 21.03 -43.36
N ALA A 273 -30.27 21.34 -42.22
CA ALA A 273 -29.93 22.46 -41.36
C ALA A 273 -31.01 22.86 -40.33
N GLU A 274 -32.28 22.54 -40.57
CA GLU A 274 -33.36 22.98 -39.64
C GLU A 274 -33.92 21.89 -38.71
N LYS A 275 -33.46 20.63 -38.85
CA LYS A 275 -33.97 19.49 -38.06
C LYS A 275 -33.17 19.10 -36.82
N ALA A 276 -32.02 19.71 -36.59
CA ALA A 276 -31.15 19.31 -35.47
C ALA A 276 -31.70 19.65 -34.07
N VAL A 277 -32.54 20.68 -33.97
CA VAL A 277 -33.16 21.09 -32.70
C VAL A 277 -34.35 20.18 -32.33
N ASN A 278 -34.95 19.54 -33.32
CA ASN A 278 -36.10 18.63 -33.10
C ASN A 278 -35.68 17.15 -32.88
N ALA A 279 -34.46 16.81 -33.14
CA ALA A 279 -33.96 15.43 -32.97
C ALA A 279 -33.79 15.03 -31.49
N ALA A 280 -33.43 15.96 -30.63
CA ALA A 280 -33.34 15.71 -29.18
C ALA A 280 -34.69 15.46 -28.54
N ASP A 281 -35.72 16.17 -29.00
CA ASP A 281 -37.12 15.98 -28.50
C ASP A 281 -37.77 14.72 -29.09
N SER A 282 -37.47 14.35 -30.36
CA SER A 282 -37.94 13.11 -30.95
C SER A 282 -37.26 11.86 -30.39
N LEU A 283 -36.01 11.97 -29.95
CA LEU A 283 -35.31 10.89 -29.25
C LEU A 283 -35.92 10.61 -27.88
N ALA A 284 -36.29 11.65 -27.14
CA ALA A 284 -36.99 11.55 -25.86
C ALA A 284 -38.42 10.98 -26.00
N ALA A 285 -39.07 11.16 -27.16
CA ALA A 285 -40.36 10.61 -27.46
C ALA A 285 -40.33 9.14 -27.94
N ALA A 286 -39.28 8.73 -28.68
CA ALA A 286 -39.07 7.38 -29.16
C ALA A 286 -38.74 6.38 -28.04
N LEU A 287 -38.08 6.83 -26.96
CA LEU A 287 -37.77 6.03 -25.77
C LEU A 287 -38.98 5.71 -24.86
N LYS A 288 -40.18 6.18 -25.20
CA LYS A 288 -41.40 5.95 -24.40
C LYS A 288 -42.38 4.90 -24.92
N GLY A 289 -42.11 4.18 -26.00
CA GLY A 289 -43.06 3.25 -26.61
C GLY A 289 -42.51 1.89 -27.07
N ASN A 290 -42.72 0.92 -26.24
CA ASN A 290 -42.91 -0.56 -26.41
C ASN A 290 -42.23 -1.38 -27.51
N THR A 291 -41.58 -2.45 -27.05
CA THR A 291 -41.14 -3.75 -27.61
C THR A 291 -39.62 -3.83 -27.98
N ALA A 292 -38.91 -4.69 -27.22
CA ALA A 292 -37.45 -4.82 -27.19
C ALA A 292 -36.79 -5.12 -28.58
N GLU A 293 -37.42 -5.87 -29.46
CA GLU A 293 -36.83 -6.21 -30.80
C GLU A 293 -36.91 -5.04 -31.80
N LYS A 294 -37.87 -4.11 -31.67
CA LYS A 294 -37.91 -2.90 -32.49
C LYS A 294 -37.01 -1.78 -31.94
N GLU A 295 -36.69 -1.83 -30.66
CA GLU A 295 -35.77 -0.88 -30.01
C GLU A 295 -34.29 -1.16 -30.43
N GLU A 296 -33.87 -2.42 -30.55
CA GLU A 296 -32.51 -2.75 -30.99
C GLU A 296 -32.25 -2.37 -32.47
N ALA A 297 -33.20 -2.64 -33.38
CA ALA A 297 -33.08 -2.27 -34.78
C ALA A 297 -33.07 -0.73 -34.98
N ASN A 298 -33.88 0.00 -34.20
CA ASN A 298 -33.96 1.46 -34.25
C ASN A 298 -32.71 2.10 -33.64
N LEU A 299 -32.10 1.45 -32.62
CA LEU A 299 -30.86 1.89 -32.00
C LEU A 299 -29.66 1.71 -32.94
N GLU A 300 -29.60 0.63 -33.72
CA GLU A 300 -28.56 0.42 -34.72
C GLU A 300 -28.65 1.40 -35.92
N GLU A 301 -29.86 1.73 -36.36
CA GLU A 301 -30.04 2.78 -37.36
C GLU A 301 -29.63 4.17 -36.83
N LEU A 302 -29.98 4.49 -35.59
CA LEU A 302 -29.59 5.72 -34.93
C LEU A 302 -28.05 5.81 -34.74
N LYS A 303 -27.39 4.72 -34.39
CA LYS A 303 -25.93 4.66 -34.31
C LYS A 303 -25.26 4.87 -35.67
N LYS A 304 -25.85 4.42 -36.76
CA LYS A 304 -25.35 4.68 -38.13
C LYS A 304 -25.56 6.13 -38.55
N GLN A 305 -26.65 6.73 -38.13
CA GLN A 305 -27.00 8.12 -38.50
C GLN A 305 -26.31 9.16 -37.61
N TYR A 306 -26.10 8.87 -36.30
CA TYR A 306 -25.48 9.74 -35.32
C TYR A 306 -24.51 8.94 -34.45
N PRO A 307 -23.30 8.60 -34.95
CA PRO A 307 -22.40 7.68 -34.28
C PRO A 307 -21.97 8.13 -32.89
N LEU A 308 -21.69 9.41 -32.70
CA LEU A 308 -21.32 10.00 -31.39
C LEU A 308 -22.54 10.40 -30.58
N LEU A 309 -23.50 11.06 -31.19
CA LEU A 309 -24.66 11.65 -30.49
C LEU A 309 -25.70 10.61 -30.05
N SER A 310 -25.66 9.38 -30.58
CA SER A 310 -26.50 8.26 -30.09
C SER A 310 -26.10 7.76 -28.71
N ILE A 311 -24.82 7.92 -28.34
CA ILE A 311 -24.24 7.45 -27.08
C ILE A 311 -23.82 8.61 -26.14
N LEU A 312 -23.64 9.83 -26.68
CA LEU A 312 -23.34 11.05 -25.94
C LEU A 312 -24.51 12.02 -25.99
N GLN A 313 -25.23 12.16 -24.90
CA GLN A 313 -26.32 13.12 -24.76
C GLN A 313 -25.75 14.53 -24.52
N LEU A 314 -25.90 15.44 -25.48
CA LEU A 314 -25.41 16.81 -25.36
C LEU A 314 -26.17 17.62 -24.32
N ASN A 315 -25.44 18.53 -23.64
CA ASN A 315 -26.03 19.45 -22.69
C ASN A 315 -26.73 20.62 -23.43
N SER A 316 -28.02 20.53 -23.61
CA SER A 316 -28.82 21.53 -24.31
C SER A 316 -28.91 22.91 -23.61
N SER A 317 -28.59 22.98 -22.31
CA SER A 317 -28.58 24.26 -21.59
C SER A 317 -27.52 25.25 -22.11
N GLY A 318 -26.45 24.74 -22.70
CA GLY A 318 -25.33 25.54 -23.22
C GLY A 318 -24.57 26.32 -22.14
N GLN A 319 -24.93 26.16 -20.87
CA GLN A 319 -24.29 26.82 -19.75
C GLN A 319 -23.29 25.90 -19.04
N GLY A 320 -22.23 26.50 -18.48
CA GLY A 320 -21.19 25.77 -17.78
C GLY A 320 -20.26 24.95 -18.67
N PRO A 321 -19.32 24.21 -18.07
CA PRO A 321 -18.29 23.47 -18.79
C PRO A 321 -18.69 22.04 -19.17
N VAL A 322 -19.85 21.54 -18.73
CA VAL A 322 -20.36 20.21 -19.06
C VAL A 322 -20.97 20.23 -20.44
N VAL A 323 -20.36 19.52 -21.40
CA VAL A 323 -20.79 19.46 -22.79
C VAL A 323 -21.77 18.32 -23.07
N GLY A 324 -21.75 17.26 -22.26
CA GLY A 324 -22.66 16.15 -22.44
C GLY A 324 -22.62 15.14 -21.30
N TYR A 325 -23.49 14.15 -21.41
CA TYR A 325 -23.70 13.07 -20.47
C TYR A 325 -23.65 11.73 -21.19
N ALA A 326 -23.01 10.72 -20.61
CA ALA A 326 -23.01 9.38 -21.17
C ALA A 326 -23.02 8.29 -20.09
N ASN A 327 -23.46 7.10 -20.45
CA ASN A 327 -23.37 5.95 -19.56
C ASN A 327 -21.90 5.54 -19.42
N TYR A 328 -21.51 5.06 -18.23
CA TYR A 328 -20.12 4.62 -17.98
C TYR A 328 -19.62 3.55 -18.95
N LYS A 329 -20.52 2.70 -19.46
CA LYS A 329 -20.21 1.63 -20.44
C LYS A 329 -19.79 2.19 -21.79
N ASP A 330 -20.30 3.35 -22.17
CA ASP A 330 -20.10 3.98 -23.46
C ASP A 330 -18.91 4.93 -23.48
N THR A 331 -18.37 5.27 -22.31
CA THR A 331 -17.25 6.24 -22.18
C THR A 331 -16.00 5.82 -22.97
N ALA A 332 -15.68 4.52 -22.99
CA ALA A 332 -14.54 3.99 -23.75
C ALA A 332 -14.73 4.12 -25.27
N GLU A 333 -15.96 3.86 -25.76
CA GLU A 333 -16.33 4.01 -27.16
C GLU A 333 -16.30 5.47 -27.59
N ILE A 334 -16.87 6.37 -26.77
CA ILE A 334 -16.83 7.82 -26.99
C ILE A 334 -15.36 8.30 -27.07
N ASN A 335 -14.51 7.90 -26.15
CA ASN A 335 -13.10 8.28 -26.17
C ASN A 335 -12.38 7.79 -27.44
N LYS A 336 -12.70 6.58 -27.92
CA LYS A 336 -12.16 6.04 -29.16
C LYS A 336 -12.59 6.84 -30.36
N LEU A 337 -13.88 7.19 -30.46
CA LEU A 337 -14.41 8.00 -31.55
C LEU A 337 -13.80 9.41 -31.57
N LEU A 338 -13.70 10.05 -30.40
CA LEU A 338 -13.12 11.40 -30.25
C LEU A 338 -11.58 11.41 -30.49
N ALA A 339 -10.90 10.25 -30.36
CA ALA A 339 -9.47 10.13 -30.60
C ALA A 339 -9.11 10.01 -32.09
N MET A 340 -10.08 9.76 -33.00
CA MET A 340 -9.84 9.64 -34.43
C MET A 340 -9.26 10.95 -35.00
N PRO A 341 -8.21 10.89 -35.85
CA PRO A 341 -7.56 12.09 -36.42
C PRO A 341 -8.53 13.01 -37.16
N GLU A 342 -9.48 12.42 -37.88
CA GLU A 342 -10.49 13.12 -38.67
C GLU A 342 -11.47 13.91 -37.79
N VAL A 343 -11.80 13.37 -36.62
CA VAL A 343 -12.65 14.01 -35.60
C VAL A 343 -11.90 15.10 -34.88
N LYS A 344 -10.64 14.85 -34.53
CA LYS A 344 -9.78 15.86 -33.91
C LYS A 344 -9.57 17.11 -34.77
N ALA A 345 -9.64 16.96 -36.09
CA ALA A 345 -9.52 18.09 -37.01
C ALA A 345 -10.72 19.06 -36.94
N GLU A 346 -11.91 18.58 -36.57
CA GLU A 346 -13.13 19.38 -36.43
C GLU A 346 -13.24 20.06 -35.04
N LEU A 347 -12.43 19.59 -34.06
CA LEU A 347 -12.43 20.13 -32.71
C LEU A 347 -11.40 21.26 -32.58
N PRO A 348 -11.62 22.25 -31.70
CA PRO A 348 -10.60 23.25 -31.38
C PRO A 348 -9.29 22.59 -30.92
N ARG A 349 -8.15 23.05 -31.42
CA ARG A 349 -6.84 22.46 -31.13
C ARG A 349 -6.45 22.50 -29.65
N ASP A 350 -6.99 23.44 -28.93
CA ASP A 350 -6.80 23.67 -27.49
C ASP A 350 -7.92 23.09 -26.63
N LEU A 351 -8.82 22.28 -27.22
CA LEU A 351 -9.87 21.57 -26.50
C LEU A 351 -9.37 20.19 -26.02
N SER A 352 -9.54 19.93 -24.73
CA SER A 352 -9.39 18.61 -24.14
C SER A 352 -10.70 18.22 -23.43
N LEU A 353 -11.19 17.03 -23.71
CA LEU A 353 -12.41 16.52 -23.08
C LEU A 353 -12.04 15.54 -21.96
N LYS A 354 -12.61 15.74 -20.76
CA LYS A 354 -12.34 14.91 -19.58
C LYS A 354 -13.64 14.51 -18.87
N TRP A 355 -13.67 13.30 -18.34
CA TRP A 355 -14.82 12.79 -17.60
C TRP A 355 -14.82 13.26 -16.13
N GLY A 356 -16.02 13.46 -15.60
CA GLY A 356 -16.20 13.66 -14.16
C GLY A 356 -15.88 12.38 -13.38
N VAL A 357 -15.37 12.53 -12.16
CA VAL A 357 -15.03 11.41 -11.27
C VAL A 357 -16.27 10.75 -10.67
N SER A 358 -17.33 11.53 -10.48
CA SER A 358 -18.61 11.11 -9.91
C SER A 358 -19.70 11.09 -10.97
N ALA A 359 -20.70 10.24 -10.76
CA ALA A 359 -21.91 10.27 -11.59
C ALA A 359 -22.67 11.58 -11.39
N ALA A 360 -23.42 11.97 -12.42
CA ALA A 360 -24.24 13.19 -12.41
C ALA A 360 -25.23 13.19 -11.25
N GLU A 361 -25.45 14.35 -10.62
CA GLU A 361 -26.30 14.48 -9.42
C GLU A 361 -27.75 14.01 -9.62
N PHE A 362 -28.28 14.12 -10.84
CA PHE A 362 -29.63 13.70 -11.16
C PHE A 362 -29.77 12.17 -11.32
N ASP A 363 -28.64 11.42 -11.49
CA ASP A 363 -28.72 9.98 -11.69
C ASP A 363 -28.62 9.19 -10.39
N LYS A 364 -29.78 8.74 -9.90
CA LYS A 364 -29.87 7.87 -8.70
C LYS A 364 -29.20 6.51 -8.86
N LYS A 365 -29.03 6.02 -10.09
CA LYS A 365 -28.38 4.72 -10.37
C LYS A 365 -26.85 4.81 -10.48
N LYS A 366 -26.30 6.03 -10.46
CA LYS A 366 -24.87 6.32 -10.56
C LYS A 366 -24.21 5.72 -11.83
N GLN A 367 -24.90 5.76 -12.95
CA GLN A 367 -24.46 5.19 -14.22
C GLN A 367 -24.09 6.24 -15.28
N ILE A 368 -24.55 7.49 -15.10
CA ILE A 368 -24.37 8.59 -16.05
C ILE A 368 -23.25 9.49 -15.55
N PHE A 369 -22.26 9.73 -16.42
CA PHE A 369 -21.11 10.59 -16.13
C PHE A 369 -21.13 11.83 -17.00
N GLU A 370 -20.58 12.92 -16.47
CA GLU A 370 -20.48 14.21 -17.13
C GLU A 370 -19.20 14.35 -17.94
N LEU A 371 -19.28 14.84 -19.17
CA LEU A 371 -18.14 15.16 -20.01
C LEU A 371 -17.86 16.66 -19.96
N TYR A 372 -16.67 17.03 -19.53
CA TYR A 372 -16.23 18.41 -19.37
C TYR A 372 -15.33 18.88 -20.49
N SER A 373 -15.47 20.15 -20.88
CA SER A 373 -14.63 20.82 -21.88
C SER A 373 -13.52 21.63 -21.20
N ILE A 374 -12.31 21.17 -21.32
CA ILE A 374 -11.10 21.79 -20.78
C ILE A 374 -10.41 22.59 -21.88
N LYS A 375 -9.92 23.79 -21.54
CA LYS A 375 -9.15 24.64 -22.43
C LYS A 375 -7.67 24.57 -22.10
N VAL A 376 -6.86 24.09 -23.04
CA VAL A 376 -5.40 23.97 -22.92
C VAL A 376 -4.75 25.25 -23.41
N THR A 377 -4.45 26.16 -22.50
CA THR A 377 -3.90 27.50 -22.82
C THR A 377 -2.39 27.50 -23.00
N GLU A 378 -1.68 26.60 -22.33
CA GLU A 378 -0.22 26.51 -22.37
C GLU A 378 0.26 25.70 -23.58
N ARG A 379 1.27 26.23 -24.32
CA ARG A 379 1.85 25.54 -25.50
C ARG A 379 2.50 24.19 -25.19
N ASN A 380 2.94 23.99 -23.97
CA ASN A 380 3.54 22.76 -23.50
C ASN A 380 2.50 21.70 -23.09
N GLY A 381 1.21 22.01 -23.17
CA GLY A 381 0.12 21.13 -22.76
C GLY A 381 -0.01 20.94 -21.24
N LYS A 382 0.72 21.72 -20.43
CA LYS A 382 0.63 21.70 -18.95
C LYS A 382 -0.53 22.58 -18.48
N ALA A 383 -1.00 22.27 -17.28
CA ALA A 383 -2.02 23.10 -16.63
C ALA A 383 -1.45 24.47 -16.24
N PRO A 384 -2.24 25.55 -16.31
CA PRO A 384 -1.85 26.88 -15.84
C PRO A 384 -1.40 26.89 -14.37
N LEU A 385 -1.95 25.99 -13.55
CA LEU A 385 -1.56 25.78 -12.17
C LEU A 385 -1.62 24.28 -11.84
N GLU A 386 -0.54 23.76 -11.27
CA GLU A 386 -0.43 22.37 -10.81
C GLU A 386 -0.46 22.28 -9.28
N GLY A 387 -0.66 21.07 -8.74
CA GLY A 387 -0.80 20.81 -7.31
C GLY A 387 0.48 20.93 -6.49
N ASP A 388 1.64 21.11 -7.11
CA ASP A 388 2.94 21.33 -6.46
C ASP A 388 2.99 22.63 -5.62
N VAL A 389 2.09 23.56 -5.88
CA VAL A 389 1.95 24.79 -5.11
C VAL A 389 1.13 24.63 -3.82
N ILE A 390 0.47 23.47 -3.60
CA ILE A 390 -0.35 23.24 -2.42
C ILE A 390 0.54 22.88 -1.23
N THR A 391 0.35 23.63 -0.14
CA THR A 391 1.10 23.44 1.11
C THR A 391 0.31 22.70 2.17
N ASP A 392 -1.02 22.83 2.19
CA ASP A 392 -1.91 22.14 3.13
C ASP A 392 -3.28 21.90 2.49
N ALA A 393 -3.94 20.82 2.91
CA ALA A 393 -5.30 20.49 2.52
C ALA A 393 -6.03 19.84 3.69
N LYS A 394 -7.31 20.20 3.90
CA LYS A 394 -8.13 19.69 5.01
C LYS A 394 -9.54 19.38 4.53
N ASP A 395 -10.12 18.32 5.09
CA ASP A 395 -11.54 18.03 4.96
C ASP A 395 -12.31 18.86 5.98
N GLU A 396 -13.26 19.63 5.51
CA GLU A 396 -14.10 20.52 6.30
C GLU A 396 -15.55 20.46 5.82
N PHE A 397 -16.46 21.08 6.55
CA PHE A 397 -17.85 21.24 6.14
C PHE A 397 -18.11 22.70 5.76
N SER A 398 -18.76 22.91 4.62
CA SER A 398 -19.18 24.25 4.19
C SER A 398 -20.23 24.81 5.14
N GLN A 399 -20.56 26.10 4.98
CA GLN A 399 -21.65 26.76 5.73
C GLN A 399 -23.02 26.05 5.52
N TYR A 400 -23.17 25.27 4.45
CA TYR A 400 -24.36 24.48 4.14
C TYR A 400 -24.25 23.00 4.58
N SER A 401 -23.32 22.69 5.48
CA SER A 401 -23.04 21.31 5.96
C SER A 401 -22.73 20.31 4.85
N LYS A 402 -22.24 20.76 3.69
CA LYS A 402 -21.73 19.89 2.63
C LYS A 402 -20.23 19.63 2.85
N PRO A 403 -19.74 18.39 2.68
CA PRO A 403 -18.34 18.09 2.78
C PRO A 403 -17.55 18.81 1.66
N ILE A 404 -16.46 19.46 2.03
CA ILE A 404 -15.55 20.18 1.12
C ILE A 404 -14.10 19.90 1.49
N VAL A 405 -13.20 20.16 0.57
CA VAL A 405 -11.76 20.16 0.85
C VAL A 405 -11.24 21.58 0.76
N THR A 406 -10.77 22.13 1.86
CA THR A 406 -10.05 23.40 1.88
C THR A 406 -8.58 23.19 1.56
N MET A 407 -7.97 24.08 0.79
CA MET A 407 -6.57 24.02 0.42
C MET A 407 -5.88 25.35 0.62
N ALA A 408 -4.59 25.30 0.97
CA ALA A 408 -3.72 26.45 1.05
C ALA A 408 -2.55 26.32 0.07
N MET A 409 -2.18 27.40 -0.58
CA MET A 409 -1.11 27.46 -1.56
C MET A 409 0.09 28.25 -1.01
N ASN A 410 1.27 28.00 -1.56
CA ASN A 410 2.45 28.81 -1.32
C ASN A 410 2.31 30.21 -2.00
N ASN A 411 3.24 31.11 -1.75
CA ASN A 411 3.16 32.49 -2.26
C ASN A 411 3.17 32.57 -3.80
N ASP A 412 3.82 31.65 -4.48
CA ASP A 412 3.86 31.62 -5.95
C ASP A 412 2.53 31.11 -6.51
N GLY A 413 2.02 30.01 -5.92
CA GLY A 413 0.70 29.47 -6.23
C GLY A 413 -0.40 30.50 -5.98
N ALA A 414 -0.36 31.22 -4.85
CA ALA A 414 -1.33 32.25 -4.53
C ALA A 414 -1.38 33.37 -5.59
N ARG A 415 -0.21 33.81 -6.09
CA ARG A 415 -0.13 34.81 -7.17
C ARG A 415 -0.69 34.29 -8.49
N ARG A 416 -0.31 33.08 -8.89
CA ARG A 416 -0.82 32.45 -10.12
C ARG A 416 -2.32 32.18 -10.03
N TRP A 417 -2.80 31.73 -8.87
CA TRP A 417 -4.22 31.49 -8.62
C TRP A 417 -5.05 32.76 -8.68
N ALA A 418 -4.55 33.86 -8.08
CA ALA A 418 -5.18 35.17 -8.19
C ALA A 418 -5.31 35.63 -9.65
N GLN A 419 -4.24 35.47 -10.45
CA GLN A 419 -4.26 35.81 -11.86
C GLN A 419 -5.23 34.95 -12.65
N LEU A 420 -5.22 33.62 -12.43
CA LEU A 420 -6.09 32.66 -13.11
C LEU A 420 -7.58 32.93 -12.78
N THR A 421 -7.89 33.15 -11.51
CA THR A 421 -9.27 33.46 -11.08
C THR A 421 -9.72 34.82 -11.60
N LYS A 422 -8.87 35.84 -11.63
CA LYS A 422 -9.16 37.16 -12.20
C LYS A 422 -9.51 37.10 -13.68
N GLN A 423 -8.79 36.28 -14.47
CA GLN A 423 -9.03 36.12 -15.91
C GLN A 423 -10.31 35.33 -16.22
N ASN A 424 -10.79 34.51 -15.26
CA ASN A 424 -11.91 33.61 -15.44
C ASN A 424 -13.14 34.00 -14.59
N ILE A 425 -13.28 35.28 -14.20
CA ILE A 425 -14.50 35.75 -13.48
C ILE A 425 -15.73 35.50 -14.36
N GLY A 426 -16.75 34.83 -13.79
CA GLY A 426 -17.96 34.41 -14.48
C GLY A 426 -17.83 33.15 -15.33
N ARG A 427 -16.64 32.52 -15.37
CA ARG A 427 -16.39 31.20 -15.99
C ARG A 427 -16.05 30.18 -14.93
N ALA A 428 -16.12 28.92 -15.30
CA ALA A 428 -15.70 27.82 -14.40
C ALA A 428 -14.19 27.53 -14.55
N ILE A 429 -13.55 27.14 -13.44
CA ILE A 429 -12.23 26.56 -13.46
C ILE A 429 -12.38 25.08 -13.06
N ALA A 430 -11.93 24.18 -13.93
CA ALA A 430 -11.97 22.74 -13.64
C ALA A 430 -10.81 22.34 -12.75
N ILE A 431 -11.15 21.61 -11.70
CA ILE A 431 -10.20 20.96 -10.78
C ILE A 431 -10.10 19.50 -11.19
N VAL A 432 -8.99 19.17 -11.81
CA VAL A 432 -8.71 17.84 -12.38
C VAL A 432 -7.69 17.14 -11.50
N LEU A 433 -7.95 15.91 -11.15
CA LEU A 433 -7.01 15.04 -10.45
C LEU A 433 -6.91 13.72 -11.22
N ASP A 434 -5.69 13.34 -11.56
CA ASP A 434 -5.41 12.10 -12.29
C ASP A 434 -6.28 11.91 -13.54
N ASN A 435 -6.43 12.98 -14.33
CA ASN A 435 -7.18 13.03 -15.58
C ASN A 435 -8.72 13.00 -15.46
N TYR A 436 -9.28 13.04 -14.25
CA TYR A 436 -10.73 13.14 -14.00
C TYR A 436 -11.08 14.49 -13.38
N VAL A 437 -12.22 15.06 -13.78
CA VAL A 437 -12.74 16.31 -13.21
C VAL A 437 -13.44 16.00 -11.89
N TYR A 438 -12.93 16.55 -10.81
CA TYR A 438 -13.55 16.44 -9.48
C TYR A 438 -14.60 17.49 -9.24
N SER A 439 -14.35 18.70 -9.74
CA SER A 439 -15.26 19.83 -9.61
C SER A 439 -14.91 20.90 -10.65
N ALA A 440 -15.89 21.69 -11.04
CA ALA A 440 -15.68 22.85 -11.92
C ALA A 440 -16.52 24.05 -11.42
N PRO A 441 -16.13 24.67 -10.29
CA PRO A 441 -16.85 25.79 -9.70
C PRO A 441 -16.71 27.06 -10.56
N ASN A 442 -17.79 27.86 -10.61
CA ASN A 442 -17.73 29.17 -11.21
C ASN A 442 -16.94 30.14 -10.33
N VAL A 443 -16.10 30.95 -10.97
CA VAL A 443 -15.31 31.99 -10.30
C VAL A 443 -16.16 33.25 -10.14
N ASN A 444 -16.47 33.61 -8.89
CA ASN A 444 -17.28 34.80 -8.59
C ASN A 444 -16.42 36.07 -8.46
N SER A 445 -15.17 35.92 -7.99
CA SER A 445 -14.24 37.05 -7.79
C SER A 445 -12.79 36.55 -7.79
N GLU A 446 -11.84 37.48 -7.91
CA GLU A 446 -10.41 37.22 -7.75
C GLU A 446 -10.13 36.65 -6.34
N ILE A 447 -9.37 35.55 -6.26
CA ILE A 447 -8.95 34.90 -5.01
C ILE A 447 -7.48 35.17 -4.75
N SER A 448 -7.16 36.25 -4.05
CA SER A 448 -5.77 36.70 -3.82
C SER A 448 -5.08 36.03 -2.62
N GLY A 449 -5.85 35.39 -1.72
CA GLY A 449 -5.32 34.86 -0.45
C GLY A 449 -4.67 33.49 -0.49
N GLY A 450 -4.60 32.83 -1.66
CA GLY A 450 -4.03 31.48 -1.79
C GLY A 450 -4.76 30.39 -1.02
N ARG A 451 -5.95 30.68 -0.49
CA ARG A 451 -6.87 29.71 0.11
C ARG A 451 -8.05 29.51 -0.81
N SER A 452 -8.38 28.26 -1.06
CA SER A 452 -9.52 27.91 -1.91
C SER A 452 -10.18 26.64 -1.39
N GLU A 453 -11.41 26.38 -1.86
CA GLU A 453 -12.16 25.19 -1.51
C GLU A 453 -12.51 24.37 -2.76
N ILE A 454 -12.46 23.06 -2.64
CA ILE A 454 -12.95 22.12 -3.63
C ILE A 454 -14.31 21.66 -3.13
N SER A 455 -15.36 22.12 -3.79
CA SER A 455 -16.73 21.74 -3.50
C SER A 455 -17.29 20.86 -4.62
N GLY A 456 -18.15 19.91 -4.26
CA GLY A 456 -18.75 18.98 -5.19
C GLY A 456 -19.74 18.06 -4.47
N ASN A 457 -20.20 17.02 -5.16
CA ASN A 457 -21.07 16.01 -4.55
C ASN A 457 -20.23 14.91 -3.88
N PHE A 458 -19.53 15.28 -2.79
CA PHE A 458 -18.63 14.40 -2.06
C PHE A 458 -19.28 13.79 -0.84
N THR A 459 -18.88 12.56 -0.50
CA THR A 459 -19.09 12.00 0.84
C THR A 459 -17.97 12.48 1.79
N PRO A 460 -18.19 12.46 3.12
CA PRO A 460 -17.14 12.81 4.09
C PRO A 460 -15.85 11.97 3.93
N GLU A 461 -16.00 10.67 3.58
CA GLU A 461 -14.84 9.83 3.34
C GLU A 461 -14.07 10.26 2.08
N GLN A 462 -14.78 10.65 1.01
CA GLN A 462 -14.15 11.12 -0.22
C GLN A 462 -13.37 12.42 -0.01
N THR A 463 -13.90 13.37 0.78
CA THR A 463 -13.20 14.61 1.11
C THR A 463 -11.97 14.34 1.97
N LYS A 464 -12.05 13.42 2.93
CA LYS A 464 -10.92 12.99 3.75
C LYS A 464 -9.81 12.35 2.91
N ASP A 465 -10.17 11.44 2.01
CA ASP A 465 -9.21 10.79 1.10
C ASP A 465 -8.57 11.80 0.16
N LEU A 466 -9.36 12.70 -0.43
CA LEU A 466 -8.87 13.75 -1.32
C LEU A 466 -7.91 14.70 -0.58
N ALA A 467 -8.27 15.15 0.61
CA ALA A 467 -7.40 15.99 1.45
C ALA A 467 -6.08 15.30 1.77
N ASN A 468 -6.11 14.00 2.14
CA ASN A 468 -4.93 13.20 2.42
C ASN A 468 -4.03 13.05 1.18
N VAL A 469 -4.61 12.78 0.01
CA VAL A 469 -3.89 12.67 -1.26
C VAL A 469 -3.21 13.98 -1.62
N LEU A 470 -3.93 15.10 -1.55
CA LEU A 470 -3.39 16.44 -1.86
C LEU A 470 -2.27 16.84 -0.91
N LYS A 471 -2.43 16.58 0.40
CA LYS A 471 -1.43 16.87 1.41
C LYS A 471 -0.18 15.99 1.32
N SER A 472 -0.30 14.78 0.75
CA SER A 472 0.82 13.86 0.52
C SER A 472 1.71 14.29 -0.65
N GLY A 473 1.18 15.11 -1.56
CA GLY A 473 1.86 15.61 -2.73
C GLY A 473 1.80 14.67 -3.96
N LYS A 474 2.27 15.22 -5.09
CA LYS A 474 2.33 14.55 -6.39
C LYS A 474 3.44 13.50 -6.41
N MET A 475 3.17 12.34 -6.97
CA MET A 475 4.21 11.37 -7.29
C MET A 475 4.94 11.79 -8.57
N PRO A 476 6.27 11.64 -8.62
CA PRO A 476 7.06 11.96 -9.83
C PRO A 476 6.65 11.15 -11.05
N ALA A 477 6.17 9.92 -10.83
CA ALA A 477 5.60 9.05 -11.85
C ALA A 477 4.46 8.20 -11.27
N PRO A 478 3.51 7.75 -12.11
CA PRO A 478 2.46 6.87 -11.67
C PRO A 478 3.03 5.53 -11.19
N ALA A 479 2.39 4.95 -10.17
CA ALA A 479 2.68 3.61 -9.70
C ALA A 479 1.56 2.67 -10.15
N HIS A 480 1.95 1.51 -10.68
CA HIS A 480 1.01 0.47 -11.12
C HIS A 480 1.08 -0.74 -10.20
N ILE A 481 -0.06 -1.34 -9.92
CA ILE A 481 -0.11 -2.61 -9.19
C ILE A 481 0.32 -3.72 -10.13
N VAL A 482 1.44 -4.38 -9.79
CA VAL A 482 1.96 -5.55 -10.52
C VAL A 482 1.41 -6.84 -9.96
N GLN A 483 1.25 -6.90 -8.64
CA GLN A 483 0.70 -8.05 -7.93
C GLN A 483 -0.15 -7.56 -6.77
N GLU A 484 -1.23 -8.28 -6.53
CA GLU A 484 -2.16 -8.00 -5.44
C GLU A 484 -2.65 -9.31 -4.85
N ASP A 485 -2.49 -9.45 -3.53
CA ASP A 485 -2.98 -10.59 -2.76
C ASP A 485 -3.90 -10.09 -1.65
N ILE A 486 -5.14 -10.54 -1.65
CA ILE A 486 -6.14 -10.16 -0.65
C ILE A 486 -6.42 -11.36 0.27
N VAL A 487 -6.16 -11.20 1.56
CA VAL A 487 -6.47 -12.19 2.58
C VAL A 487 -7.72 -11.77 3.35
N GLY A 488 -8.77 -12.56 3.25
CA GLY A 488 -10.02 -12.29 3.96
C GLY A 488 -9.86 -12.41 5.49
N PRO A 489 -10.58 -11.60 6.29
CA PRO A 489 -10.50 -11.64 7.76
C PRO A 489 -10.87 -12.99 8.37
N SER A 490 -11.75 -13.75 7.73
CA SER A 490 -12.15 -15.10 8.17
C SER A 490 -11.01 -16.11 8.07
N LEU A 491 -10.18 -16.01 7.02
CA LEU A 491 -8.98 -16.84 6.86
C LEU A 491 -7.92 -16.50 7.91
N GLY A 492 -7.73 -15.23 8.21
CA GLY A 492 -6.83 -14.78 9.27
C GLY A 492 -7.25 -15.31 10.63
N GLN A 493 -8.53 -15.25 10.99
CA GLN A 493 -9.03 -15.77 12.27
C GLN A 493 -8.88 -17.30 12.39
N ALA A 494 -9.14 -18.05 11.33
CA ALA A 494 -8.91 -19.48 11.30
C ALA A 494 -7.43 -19.83 11.51
N SER A 495 -6.53 -19.07 10.85
CA SER A 495 -5.09 -19.22 10.99
C SER A 495 -4.60 -18.92 12.41
N ILE A 496 -5.12 -17.86 13.06
CA ILE A 496 -4.83 -17.54 14.47
C ILE A 496 -5.24 -18.72 15.37
N ASN A 497 -6.46 -19.20 15.22
CA ASN A 497 -6.97 -20.28 16.07
C ASN A 497 -6.14 -21.56 15.90
N ALA A 498 -5.82 -21.94 14.66
CA ALA A 498 -4.98 -23.10 14.37
C ALA A 498 -3.54 -22.91 14.90
N GLY A 499 -2.96 -21.73 14.74
CA GLY A 499 -1.62 -21.41 15.22
C GLY A 499 -1.53 -21.44 16.75
N ILE A 500 -2.48 -20.80 17.46
CA ILE A 500 -2.55 -20.82 18.93
C ILE A 500 -2.77 -22.23 19.45
N PHE A 501 -3.69 -22.99 18.83
CA PHE A 501 -3.93 -24.38 19.23
C PHE A 501 -2.66 -25.23 19.09
N SER A 502 -1.98 -25.16 17.95
CA SER A 502 -0.72 -25.89 17.71
C SER A 502 0.36 -25.49 18.70
N PHE A 503 0.48 -24.20 19.00
CA PHE A 503 1.42 -23.68 19.98
C PHE A 503 1.14 -24.22 21.38
N VAL A 504 -0.10 -24.19 21.85
CA VAL A 504 -0.51 -24.71 23.17
C VAL A 504 -0.26 -26.22 23.27
N VAL A 505 -0.59 -26.96 22.23
CA VAL A 505 -0.32 -28.41 22.19
C VAL A 505 1.17 -28.70 22.29
N ALA A 506 2.00 -28.00 21.49
CA ALA A 506 3.46 -28.14 21.53
C ALA A 506 4.03 -27.79 22.92
N LEU A 507 3.58 -26.68 23.51
CA LEU A 507 4.01 -26.24 24.85
C LEU A 507 3.67 -27.30 25.92
N VAL A 508 2.43 -27.80 25.94
CA VAL A 508 2.00 -28.81 26.92
C VAL A 508 2.79 -30.10 26.75
N LEU A 509 2.99 -30.58 25.51
CA LEU A 509 3.77 -31.80 25.26
C LEU A 509 5.22 -31.65 25.74
N LEU A 510 5.86 -30.52 25.49
CA LEU A 510 7.22 -30.26 25.96
C LEU A 510 7.29 -30.15 27.49
N MET A 511 6.31 -29.54 28.15
CA MET A 511 6.23 -29.46 29.60
C MET A 511 6.07 -30.84 30.25
N VAL A 512 5.19 -31.66 29.69
CA VAL A 512 5.00 -33.05 30.15
C VAL A 512 6.27 -33.85 29.92
N TYR A 513 6.90 -33.77 28.76
CA TYR A 513 8.16 -34.43 28.44
C TYR A 513 9.27 -34.12 29.46
N MET A 514 9.47 -32.85 29.78
CA MET A 514 10.51 -32.43 30.75
C MET A 514 10.26 -32.97 32.14
N CYS A 515 9.03 -32.97 32.62
CA CYS A 515 8.67 -33.56 33.92
C CYS A 515 8.81 -35.09 33.91
N ALA A 516 8.40 -35.78 32.84
CA ALA A 516 8.50 -37.21 32.70
C ALA A 516 9.93 -37.73 32.63
N MET A 517 10.82 -37.01 31.95
CA MET A 517 12.20 -37.43 31.72
C MET A 517 13.15 -37.08 32.89
N TYR A 518 13.04 -35.85 33.44
CA TYR A 518 14.00 -35.32 34.41
C TYR A 518 13.47 -35.21 35.85
N GLY A 519 12.21 -35.53 36.06
CA GLY A 519 11.55 -35.46 37.35
C GLY A 519 10.85 -34.12 37.58
N PHE A 520 10.03 -34.10 38.66
CA PHE A 520 9.12 -32.95 38.88
C PHE A 520 9.84 -31.63 39.10
N ILE A 521 10.85 -31.58 39.99
CA ILE A 521 11.55 -30.33 40.32
C ILE A 521 12.39 -29.81 39.13
N PRO A 522 13.31 -30.61 38.53
CA PRO A 522 14.03 -30.16 37.34
C PRO A 522 13.12 -29.83 36.17
N GLY A 523 12.07 -30.63 35.94
CA GLY A 523 11.06 -30.38 34.90
C GLY A 523 10.35 -29.04 35.12
N MET A 524 9.92 -28.72 36.34
CA MET A 524 9.26 -27.44 36.64
C MET A 524 10.18 -26.24 36.48
N VAL A 525 11.48 -26.38 36.80
CA VAL A 525 12.46 -25.29 36.56
C VAL A 525 12.63 -25.05 35.05
N ALA A 526 12.77 -26.10 34.26
CA ALA A 526 12.83 -26.01 32.81
C ALA A 526 11.54 -25.44 32.19
N ASN A 527 10.38 -25.86 32.67
CA ASN A 527 9.09 -25.34 32.25
C ASN A 527 8.92 -23.85 32.59
N GLY A 528 9.41 -23.43 33.77
CA GLY A 528 9.46 -22.02 34.13
C GLY A 528 10.34 -21.20 33.17
N ALA A 529 11.51 -21.74 32.79
CA ALA A 529 12.38 -21.12 31.79
C ALA A 529 11.73 -21.03 30.40
N LEU A 530 11.01 -22.10 30.00
CA LEU A 530 10.26 -22.15 28.75
C LEU A 530 9.17 -21.10 28.70
N PHE A 531 8.42 -20.95 29.78
CA PHE A 531 7.37 -19.92 29.90
C PHE A 531 7.95 -18.51 29.86
N LEU A 532 9.07 -18.27 30.57
CA LEU A 532 9.78 -17.00 30.54
C LEU A 532 10.37 -16.70 29.15
N ASN A 533 10.87 -17.71 28.45
CA ASN A 533 11.34 -17.56 27.08
C ASN A 533 10.23 -17.05 26.16
N PHE A 534 9.07 -17.69 26.21
CA PHE A 534 7.91 -17.24 25.43
C PHE A 534 7.48 -15.81 25.79
N PHE A 535 7.40 -15.51 27.09
CA PHE A 535 7.05 -14.18 27.58
C PHE A 535 8.04 -13.10 27.09
N PHE A 536 9.34 -13.36 27.17
CA PHE A 536 10.36 -12.43 26.68
C PHE A 536 10.35 -12.29 25.16
N THR A 537 10.13 -13.39 24.44
CA THR A 537 10.03 -13.36 22.98
C THR A 537 8.88 -12.47 22.53
N LEU A 538 7.69 -12.59 23.12
CA LEU A 538 6.55 -11.73 22.83
C LEU A 538 6.81 -10.27 23.23
N GLY A 539 7.40 -10.04 24.41
CA GLY A 539 7.69 -8.70 24.90
C GLY A 539 8.71 -7.96 24.04
N ILE A 540 9.77 -8.65 23.61
CA ILE A 540 10.78 -8.10 22.71
C ILE A 540 10.19 -7.87 21.31
N LEU A 541 9.39 -8.81 20.78
CA LEU A 541 8.70 -8.65 19.50
C LEU A 541 7.82 -7.39 19.50
N SER A 542 7.04 -7.18 20.56
CA SER A 542 6.22 -5.98 20.74
C SER A 542 7.06 -4.71 20.84
N SER A 543 8.19 -4.76 21.56
CA SER A 543 9.11 -3.62 21.72
C SER A 543 9.74 -3.15 20.40
N PHE A 544 10.01 -4.09 19.48
CA PHE A 544 10.53 -3.77 18.15
C PHE A 544 9.44 -3.50 17.12
N GLN A 545 8.15 -3.51 17.51
CA GLN A 545 7.00 -3.36 16.61
C GLN A 545 7.03 -4.34 15.42
N ALA A 546 7.65 -5.52 15.62
CA ALA A 546 7.75 -6.52 14.59
C ALA A 546 6.41 -7.28 14.44
N ALA A 547 5.97 -7.48 13.20
CA ALA A 547 4.71 -8.14 12.92
C ALA A 547 4.79 -9.65 13.24
N LEU A 548 3.85 -10.14 14.04
CA LEU A 548 3.65 -11.56 14.26
C LEU A 548 2.86 -12.15 13.08
N THR A 549 3.52 -12.97 12.27
CA THR A 549 2.94 -13.68 11.13
C THR A 549 2.65 -15.14 11.50
N MET A 550 1.90 -15.86 10.66
CA MET A 550 1.67 -17.30 10.84
C MET A 550 3.00 -18.07 10.81
N SER A 551 3.90 -17.72 9.91
CA SER A 551 5.27 -18.24 9.86
C SER A 551 6.08 -17.85 11.10
N GLY A 552 5.85 -16.64 11.66
CA GLY A 552 6.43 -16.22 12.93
C GLY A 552 5.98 -17.10 14.12
N ILE A 553 4.71 -17.50 14.15
CA ILE A 553 4.21 -18.48 15.15
C ILE A 553 4.96 -19.82 14.98
N ALA A 554 5.15 -20.29 13.76
CA ALA A 554 5.93 -21.51 13.50
C ALA A 554 7.40 -21.35 13.98
N GLY A 555 8.01 -20.20 13.77
CA GLY A 555 9.34 -19.86 14.31
C GLY A 555 9.38 -19.87 15.83
N MET A 556 8.35 -19.35 16.49
CA MET A 556 8.23 -19.44 17.96
C MET A 556 8.10 -20.89 18.44
N VAL A 557 7.28 -21.73 17.79
CA VAL A 557 7.15 -23.16 18.14
C VAL A 557 8.49 -23.87 18.00
N LEU A 558 9.22 -23.59 16.91
CA LEU A 558 10.57 -24.15 16.72
C LEU A 558 11.54 -23.68 17.81
N SER A 559 11.52 -22.41 18.15
CA SER A 559 12.39 -21.85 19.21
C SER A 559 12.09 -22.44 20.59
N LEU A 560 10.83 -22.83 20.88
CA LEU A 560 10.48 -23.55 22.12
C LEU A 560 11.15 -24.91 22.18
N GLY A 561 11.20 -25.67 21.07
CA GLY A 561 11.92 -26.94 20.99
C GLY A 561 13.41 -26.77 21.30
N MET A 562 14.06 -25.77 20.70
CA MET A 562 15.47 -25.44 20.95
C MET A 562 15.71 -24.91 22.38
N ALA A 563 14.73 -24.23 22.97
CA ALA A 563 14.81 -23.76 24.36
C ALA A 563 14.84 -24.92 25.35
N VAL A 564 14.11 -25.99 25.07
CA VAL A 564 14.15 -27.21 25.89
C VAL A 564 15.47 -27.92 25.73
N ASP A 565 16.05 -27.99 24.53
CA ASP A 565 17.30 -28.67 24.23
C ASP A 565 18.48 -28.16 25.09
N ALA A 566 18.60 -26.86 25.28
CA ALA A 566 19.60 -26.27 26.15
C ALA A 566 19.50 -26.79 27.59
N ASN A 567 18.30 -26.91 28.13
CA ASN A 567 18.04 -27.49 29.47
C ASN A 567 18.35 -28.99 29.51
N VAL A 568 17.99 -29.73 28.44
CA VAL A 568 18.29 -31.16 28.26
C VAL A 568 19.80 -31.39 28.31
N LEU A 569 20.58 -30.63 27.56
CA LEU A 569 22.06 -30.74 27.55
C LEU A 569 22.65 -30.50 28.94
N ILE A 570 22.19 -29.47 29.66
CA ILE A 570 22.64 -29.17 31.03
C ILE A 570 22.27 -30.34 31.96
N TYR A 571 21.09 -30.90 31.88
CA TYR A 571 20.65 -31.97 32.78
C TYR A 571 21.35 -33.30 32.47
N GLU A 572 21.57 -33.60 31.18
CA GLU A 572 22.36 -34.83 30.83
C GLU A 572 23.82 -34.71 31.31
N ARG A 573 24.47 -33.58 31.13
CA ARG A 573 25.80 -33.34 31.70
C ARG A 573 25.82 -33.42 33.21
N THR A 574 24.80 -32.89 33.88
CA THR A 574 24.64 -33.01 35.32
C THR A 574 24.45 -34.45 35.76
N LYS A 575 23.74 -35.31 35.02
CA LYS A 575 23.60 -36.74 35.27
C LYS A 575 24.94 -37.47 35.15
N GLU A 576 25.75 -37.14 34.14
CA GLU A 576 27.09 -37.71 33.96
C GLU A 576 27.95 -37.41 35.17
N GLU A 577 27.96 -36.16 35.65
CA GLU A 577 28.72 -35.73 36.81
C GLU A 577 28.20 -36.35 38.12
N LEU A 578 26.91 -36.60 38.27
CA LEU A 578 26.35 -37.32 39.38
C LEU A 578 26.71 -38.80 39.38
N ARG A 579 26.76 -39.44 38.19
CA ARG A 579 27.24 -40.83 38.03
C ARG A 579 28.70 -40.99 38.38
N SER A 580 29.52 -39.93 38.22
CA SER A 580 30.93 -39.92 38.63
C SER A 580 31.12 -39.76 40.16
N GLY A 581 30.00 -39.70 40.94
CA GLY A 581 30.05 -39.64 42.39
C GLY A 581 30.11 -38.23 42.99
N LYS A 582 29.98 -37.18 42.18
CA LYS A 582 29.98 -35.80 42.69
C LYS A 582 28.67 -35.46 43.41
N GLY A 583 28.74 -34.65 44.44
CA GLY A 583 27.55 -34.13 45.11
C GLY A 583 26.74 -33.20 44.18
N VAL A 584 25.40 -33.15 44.33
CA VAL A 584 24.45 -32.48 43.45
C VAL A 584 24.83 -31.04 43.14
N LYS A 585 25.27 -30.26 44.13
CA LYS A 585 25.65 -28.86 43.97
C LYS A 585 26.86 -28.70 43.04
N LYS A 586 27.85 -29.59 43.18
CA LYS A 586 29.07 -29.57 42.32
C LYS A 586 28.76 -30.14 40.94
N ALA A 587 28.02 -31.26 40.86
CA ALA A 587 27.62 -31.86 39.60
C ALA A 587 26.81 -30.91 38.71
N LEU A 588 25.91 -30.16 39.33
CA LEU A 588 25.13 -29.12 38.60
C LEU A 588 26.02 -27.98 38.11
N ALA A 589 26.93 -27.47 38.94
CA ALA A 589 27.84 -26.38 38.54
C ALA A 589 28.77 -26.84 37.38
N ASP A 590 29.30 -28.06 37.44
CA ASP A 590 30.11 -28.66 36.39
C ASP A 590 29.26 -28.94 35.12
N GLY A 591 28.00 -29.39 35.27
CA GLY A 591 27.06 -29.61 34.18
C GLY A 591 26.81 -28.35 33.38
N TYR A 592 26.53 -27.21 34.05
CA TYR A 592 26.39 -25.90 33.37
C TYR A 592 27.70 -25.44 32.67
N SER A 593 28.85 -25.69 33.26
CA SER A 593 30.13 -25.29 32.69
C SER A 593 30.48 -26.13 31.46
N ASN A 594 30.27 -27.44 31.52
CA ASN A 594 30.62 -28.38 30.46
C ASN A 594 29.62 -28.34 29.28
N ALA A 595 28.35 -28.01 29.54
CA ALA A 595 27.31 -27.85 28.51
C ALA A 595 27.40 -26.49 27.79
N PHE A 596 28.04 -25.47 28.41
CA PHE A 596 28.02 -24.10 27.89
C PHE A 596 28.52 -23.94 26.47
N SER A 597 29.67 -24.52 26.16
CA SER A 597 30.27 -24.44 24.80
C SER A 597 29.35 -25.04 23.75
N ALA A 598 28.79 -26.23 23.99
CA ALA A 598 27.93 -26.92 23.04
C ALA A 598 26.62 -26.11 22.83
N ILE A 599 26.04 -25.55 23.89
CA ILE A 599 24.82 -24.72 23.80
C ILE A 599 25.12 -23.42 23.03
N PHE A 600 26.26 -22.79 23.30
CA PHE A 600 26.66 -21.54 22.61
C PHE A 600 26.85 -21.78 21.12
N ASP A 601 27.62 -22.82 20.74
CA ASP A 601 27.94 -23.13 19.35
C ASP A 601 26.68 -23.51 18.54
N SER A 602 25.79 -24.31 19.13
CA SER A 602 24.48 -24.66 18.51
C SER A 602 23.58 -23.44 18.30
N ASN A 603 23.46 -22.57 19.30
CA ASN A 603 22.67 -21.33 19.16
C ASN A 603 23.30 -20.36 18.17
N LEU A 604 24.64 -20.24 18.14
CA LEU A 604 25.34 -19.37 17.21
C LEU A 604 25.09 -19.77 15.75
N THR A 605 25.16 -21.07 15.43
CA THR A 605 24.88 -21.57 14.08
C THR A 605 23.44 -21.32 13.66
N SER A 606 22.49 -21.48 14.58
CA SER A 606 21.08 -21.21 14.33
C SER A 606 20.79 -19.72 14.15
N ILE A 607 21.48 -18.84 14.91
CA ILE A 607 21.39 -17.37 14.74
C ILE A 607 21.95 -16.96 13.37
N ILE A 608 23.09 -17.50 12.94
CA ILE A 608 23.66 -17.21 11.62
C ILE A 608 22.68 -17.58 10.52
N THR A 609 22.06 -18.77 10.60
CA THR A 609 21.01 -19.19 9.66
C THR A 609 19.83 -18.21 9.69
N GLY A 610 19.39 -17.80 10.89
CA GLY A 610 18.32 -16.82 11.07
C GLY A 610 18.66 -15.47 10.42
N ILE A 611 19.88 -14.97 10.58
CA ILE A 611 20.34 -13.70 9.97
C ILE A 611 20.31 -13.79 8.45
N ILE A 612 20.77 -14.92 7.88
CA ILE A 612 20.68 -15.14 6.43
C ILE A 612 19.24 -15.11 5.95
N LEU A 613 18.34 -15.84 6.61
CA LEU A 613 16.92 -15.85 6.28
C LEU A 613 16.25 -14.47 6.47
N PHE A 614 16.70 -13.68 7.44
CA PHE A 614 16.21 -12.33 7.66
C PHE A 614 16.60 -11.36 6.53
N ASN A 615 17.85 -11.45 6.05
CA ASN A 615 18.35 -10.54 5.01
C ASN A 615 17.86 -10.91 3.61
N PHE A 616 17.82 -12.21 3.29
CA PHE A 616 17.42 -12.67 1.96
C PHE A 616 15.97 -13.11 1.86
N GLY A 617 15.28 -13.27 2.99
CA GLY A 617 13.87 -13.65 3.03
C GLY A 617 12.94 -12.46 2.84
N THR A 618 11.81 -12.70 2.16
CA THR A 618 10.71 -11.74 1.99
C THR A 618 9.48 -12.18 2.77
N GLY A 619 8.62 -11.22 3.15
CA GLY A 619 7.32 -11.47 3.77
C GLY A 619 7.35 -12.54 4.89
N PRO A 620 6.71 -13.72 4.68
CA PRO A 620 6.61 -14.77 5.69
C PRO A 620 7.96 -15.32 6.17
N ILE A 621 8.97 -15.43 5.29
CA ILE A 621 10.30 -15.96 5.65
C ILE A 621 11.00 -15.01 6.62
N ARG A 622 10.89 -13.70 6.40
CA ARG A 622 11.46 -12.68 7.29
C ARG A 622 10.79 -12.69 8.66
N GLY A 623 9.44 -12.83 8.70
CA GLY A 623 8.71 -12.97 9.97
C GLY A 623 9.14 -14.20 10.77
N PHE A 624 9.29 -15.37 10.12
CA PHE A 624 9.85 -16.58 10.72
C PHE A 624 11.26 -16.34 11.29
N ALA A 625 12.17 -15.76 10.50
CA ALA A 625 13.54 -15.51 10.91
C ALA A 625 13.62 -14.56 12.11
N THR A 626 12.80 -13.51 12.14
CA THR A 626 12.74 -12.54 13.25
C THR A 626 12.38 -13.23 14.57
N THR A 627 11.30 -14.00 14.58
CA THR A 627 10.85 -14.71 15.79
C THR A 627 11.82 -15.80 16.21
N LEU A 628 12.46 -16.47 15.25
CA LEU A 628 13.49 -17.48 15.51
C LEU A 628 14.72 -16.86 16.21
N ILE A 629 15.27 -15.78 15.67
CA ILE A 629 16.45 -15.10 16.25
C ILE A 629 16.15 -14.63 17.68
N ILE A 630 15.02 -13.91 17.87
CA ILE A 630 14.60 -13.42 19.18
C ILE A 630 14.39 -14.59 20.15
N GLY A 631 13.71 -15.65 19.71
CA GLY A 631 13.44 -16.84 20.52
C GLY A 631 14.72 -17.57 20.97
N ILE A 632 15.71 -17.69 20.09
CA ILE A 632 17.02 -18.29 20.42
C ILE A 632 17.77 -17.44 21.44
N LEU A 633 17.83 -16.13 21.27
CA LEU A 633 18.50 -15.22 22.23
C LEU A 633 17.83 -15.28 23.62
N CYS A 634 16.49 -15.26 23.66
CA CYS A 634 15.73 -15.43 24.90
C CYS A 634 15.96 -16.80 25.52
N SER A 635 15.97 -17.87 24.71
CA SER A 635 16.23 -19.24 25.14
C SER A 635 17.59 -19.38 25.81
N PHE A 636 18.64 -18.89 25.16
CA PHE A 636 19.97 -18.90 25.72
C PHE A 636 20.02 -18.18 27.08
N PHE A 637 19.40 -17.01 27.18
CA PHE A 637 19.32 -16.26 28.43
C PHE A 637 18.54 -17.01 29.52
N THR A 638 17.37 -17.53 29.22
CA THR A 638 16.51 -18.22 30.21
C THR A 638 17.09 -19.54 30.65
N ALA A 639 17.55 -20.38 29.71
CA ALA A 639 18.06 -21.72 30.00
C ALA A 639 19.42 -21.72 30.71
N VAL A 640 20.34 -20.81 30.35
CA VAL A 640 21.70 -20.81 30.91
C VAL A 640 21.80 -19.96 32.16
N PHE A 641 21.16 -18.78 32.17
CA PHE A 641 21.36 -17.83 33.26
C PHE A 641 20.24 -17.88 34.30
N LEU A 642 18.96 -17.88 33.89
CA LEU A 642 17.86 -17.84 34.84
C LEU A 642 17.67 -19.16 35.57
N THR A 643 17.72 -20.30 34.89
CA THR A 643 17.61 -21.62 35.53
C THR A 643 18.75 -21.82 36.53
N ARG A 644 19.99 -21.47 36.16
CA ARG A 644 21.13 -21.51 37.06
C ARG A 644 20.92 -20.64 38.30
N LEU A 645 20.38 -19.45 38.13
CA LEU A 645 20.11 -18.53 39.25
C LEU A 645 19.07 -19.11 40.21
N VAL A 646 18.03 -19.80 39.69
CA VAL A 646 17.03 -20.49 40.50
C VAL A 646 17.68 -21.61 41.31
N TYR A 647 18.46 -22.49 40.66
CA TYR A 647 19.14 -23.57 41.37
C TYR A 647 20.13 -23.07 42.43
N GLU A 648 20.96 -22.07 42.10
CA GLU A 648 21.90 -21.49 43.03
C GLU A 648 21.22 -20.82 44.25
N HIS A 649 20.02 -20.26 44.03
CA HIS A 649 19.23 -19.65 45.13
C HIS A 649 18.72 -20.73 46.12
N TYR A 650 18.12 -21.80 45.60
CA TYR A 650 17.56 -22.85 46.48
C TYR A 650 18.65 -23.74 47.10
N MET A 651 19.71 -24.09 46.36
CA MET A 651 20.83 -24.84 46.90
C MET A 651 21.70 -24.03 47.86
N GLY A 652 21.69 -22.69 47.78
CA GLY A 652 22.30 -21.80 48.76
C GLY A 652 21.55 -21.76 50.09
N LYS A 653 20.30 -22.24 50.14
CA LYS A 653 19.47 -22.43 51.32
C LYS A 653 19.40 -23.90 51.78
N ASP A 654 20.34 -24.73 51.33
CA ASP A 654 20.43 -26.17 51.58
C ASP A 654 19.17 -26.95 51.16
N LYS A 655 18.40 -26.44 50.21
CA LYS A 655 17.25 -27.12 49.61
C LYS A 655 17.69 -27.77 48.30
N TRP A 656 16.94 -28.82 47.87
CA TRP A 656 17.18 -29.54 46.61
C TRP A 656 18.53 -30.28 46.50
N LEU A 657 19.16 -30.66 47.64
CA LEU A 657 20.42 -31.39 47.65
C LEU A 657 20.31 -32.86 47.23
N ASN A 658 19.09 -33.41 47.13
CA ASN A 658 18.84 -34.82 46.77
C ASN A 658 18.25 -35.00 45.38
N LEU A 659 18.47 -34.06 44.44
CA LEU A 659 17.95 -34.15 43.06
C LEU A 659 18.69 -35.24 42.28
N THR A 660 17.96 -36.10 41.58
CA THR A 660 18.52 -37.20 40.79
C THR A 660 18.54 -36.93 39.29
N PHE A 661 17.79 -35.93 38.79
CA PHE A 661 17.58 -35.63 37.35
C PHE A 661 17.16 -36.87 36.52
N THR A 662 16.63 -37.94 37.15
CA THR A 662 16.20 -39.19 36.54
C THR A 662 14.88 -39.61 37.09
N THR A 663 14.03 -40.22 36.22
CA THR A 663 12.75 -40.85 36.57
C THR A 663 12.78 -42.34 36.25
N GLY A 664 11.79 -43.10 36.72
CA GLY A 664 11.65 -44.50 36.33
C GLY A 664 11.50 -44.70 34.83
N ILE A 665 10.84 -43.75 34.13
CA ILE A 665 10.66 -43.79 32.69
C ILE A 665 12.02 -43.59 31.99
N SER A 666 12.82 -42.59 32.42
CA SER A 666 14.10 -42.30 31.81
C SER A 666 15.14 -43.41 32.04
N LYS A 667 15.06 -44.15 33.14
CA LYS A 667 15.89 -45.33 33.39
C LYS A 667 15.61 -46.49 32.47
N ASN A 668 14.34 -46.79 32.21
CA ASN A 668 13.94 -47.96 31.44
C ASN A 668 14.06 -47.74 29.92
N LEU A 669 13.88 -46.49 29.43
CA LEU A 669 13.90 -46.17 28.00
C LEU A 669 15.28 -46.33 27.37
N MET A 670 16.36 -46.10 28.16
CA MET A 670 17.76 -46.15 27.67
C MET A 670 18.46 -47.48 27.97
N GLN A 671 17.92 -48.36 28.78
CA GLN A 671 18.55 -49.62 29.12
C GLN A 671 18.45 -50.69 28.03
N ASN A 672 17.57 -50.57 27.06
CA ASN A 672 17.34 -51.55 26.01
C ASN A 672 17.93 -51.22 24.65
N VAL A 673 18.69 -50.10 24.54
CA VAL A 673 19.36 -49.74 23.29
C VAL A 673 20.79 -50.29 23.32
N HIS A 674 20.95 -51.53 22.86
CA HIS A 674 22.28 -52.06 22.55
C HIS A 674 22.72 -51.54 21.20
N TYR A 675 23.67 -50.59 21.19
CA TYR A 675 24.41 -50.22 20.01
C TYR A 675 25.45 -51.31 19.71
N ASN A 676 25.13 -52.22 18.80
CA ASN A 676 26.12 -53.01 18.13
C ASN A 676 26.80 -52.14 17.07
N PHE A 677 27.89 -51.46 17.45
CA PHE A 677 28.84 -50.93 16.48
C PHE A 677 29.76 -52.09 16.06
N MET A 678 29.53 -52.68 14.88
CA MET A 678 30.53 -53.36 14.08
C MET A 678 31.10 -52.38 13.07
#